data_f1bc4482ee99f179713c118434e69673
#
_entry.id   f1bc4482ee99f179713c118434e69673
#
_cell.length_a   1.000
_cell.length_b   1.000
_cell.length_c   1.000
_cell.angle_alpha   90.00
_cell.angle_beta   90.00
_cell.angle_gamma   90.00
#
_symmetry.space_group_name_H-M   'P 1'
#
loop_
_entity.id
_entity.type
_entity.pdbx_description
1 polymer ?
#
loop_
_entity_poly.entity_id
_entity_poly.type
_entity_poly.pdbx_seq_one_letter_code
_entity_poly.pdbx_strand_id
1 'polypeptide(L)'
;MNESYCILGNPNVGKTSLFNALTGSYEYVGNWSGVTVEKKVGKLKENLGQLIDLPGVYDLSPITKDETVVTEFLMETSFTGMINIIDTSQIKRNLQLTVQLLELNVPIIIGLNMMDVAIQHGLKINYDTLMRKLKVPIFPIVARKAKGTNTLLHELQFLKSNQRQHFKIDYGNEIEEAIERLSSIIKKETSYPNERIRFIAIQYLLDNVKINEELGAELINLLEPIKTNLDKHSNMCVRERIESIREAFIDNILKNVVEYPEEEKQFFTAKLDKILMNKYLGIPLFLGIIWLIFQTTFTWVGTPLSDKMDDFIGGQLTDWIKLLMQQLHLLPFLQDLITDGIIAGVGSVLVFIPQIVVLFFFISLLEDSGYMARIAVLMDKTMESIGLSGKSFIPMIIGFGCNVPSIMAARSIENEKERLITILIAPFMSCSARLPVYALFVGVFFKEYQSLIVLSLYLIGILIALLVSTFMNKFILKNEDSVFIVELPTYRVPSIRTLWRSTWEKAKGFVKKAGTFIFGGSVVIWALTYMGPNGFDVKINQSFMHILGEVFAPIIAPLGFGTWQAGATLIPGFLAKEVIISSMAILYSSNENGLVNVIQHQFTPISAYAFMIFILLYVPCISTVATIRKETCSWKWTLIAVIYPVLTAYILTLMFYQVSHLFT
;
A
#
# COMPACT_ATOMS: atom_id res chain seq x y z
N MET A 1 -3.69 -19.89 -35.95
CA MET A 1 -4.11 -19.47 -34.60
C MET A 1 -2.89 -18.82 -33.95
N ASN A 2 -3.03 -17.61 -33.40
CA ASN A 2 -1.93 -16.97 -32.67
C ASN A 2 -1.66 -17.80 -31.40
N GLU A 3 -0.40 -18.21 -31.21
CA GLU A 3 -0.01 -18.96 -30.04
C GLU A 3 -0.10 -18.07 -28.82
N SER A 4 -0.67 -18.58 -27.73
CA SER A 4 -0.80 -17.86 -26.47
C SER A 4 -0.17 -18.66 -25.33
N TYR A 5 0.71 -17.99 -24.62
CA TYR A 5 1.39 -18.52 -23.43
C TYR A 5 0.95 -17.73 -22.22
N CYS A 6 0.97 -18.34 -21.06
CA CYS A 6 0.74 -17.63 -19.80
C CYS A 6 1.95 -17.70 -18.88
N ILE A 7 2.13 -16.66 -18.07
CA ILE A 7 3.16 -16.59 -17.05
C ILE A 7 2.54 -16.55 -15.68
N LEU A 8 2.97 -17.43 -14.79
CA LEU A 8 2.42 -17.59 -13.44
C LEU A 8 3.54 -17.86 -12.44
N GLY A 9 3.29 -17.57 -11.19
CA GLY A 9 4.18 -17.81 -10.05
C GLY A 9 3.70 -17.09 -8.81
N ASN A 10 4.32 -17.34 -7.68
CA ASN A 10 3.97 -16.71 -6.42
C ASN A 10 4.13 -15.17 -6.50
N PRO A 11 3.49 -14.42 -5.60
CA PRO A 11 3.75 -12.99 -5.48
C PRO A 11 5.25 -12.70 -5.25
N ASN A 12 5.75 -11.60 -5.83
CA ASN A 12 7.12 -11.11 -5.67
C ASN A 12 8.26 -12.00 -6.22
N VAL A 13 7.98 -13.05 -6.95
CA VAL A 13 9.01 -13.92 -7.59
C VAL A 13 9.72 -13.27 -8.78
N GLY A 14 9.35 -12.05 -9.16
CA GLY A 14 9.94 -11.34 -10.31
C GLY A 14 9.22 -11.59 -11.64
N LYS A 15 7.97 -11.99 -11.62
CA LYS A 15 7.10 -12.27 -12.77
C LYS A 15 7.07 -11.11 -13.78
N THR A 16 6.74 -9.90 -13.32
CA THR A 16 6.70 -8.68 -14.15
C THR A 16 8.07 -8.35 -14.77
N SER A 17 9.16 -8.62 -14.06
CA SER A 17 10.52 -8.41 -14.59
C SER A 17 10.82 -9.37 -15.74
N LEU A 18 10.40 -10.63 -15.62
CA LEU A 18 10.56 -11.62 -16.69
C LEU A 18 9.62 -11.32 -17.86
N PHE A 19 8.36 -10.98 -17.58
CA PHE A 19 7.42 -10.56 -18.62
C PHE A 19 8.00 -9.43 -19.49
N ASN A 20 8.52 -8.37 -18.86
CA ASN A 20 9.15 -7.25 -19.57
C ASN A 20 10.41 -7.65 -20.34
N ALA A 21 11.17 -8.64 -19.85
CA ALA A 21 12.37 -9.14 -20.54
C ALA A 21 12.03 -9.96 -21.78
N LEU A 22 10.92 -10.73 -21.76
CA LEU A 22 10.49 -11.61 -22.84
C LEU A 22 9.66 -10.90 -23.91
N THR A 23 8.93 -9.83 -23.53
CA THR A 23 8.06 -9.07 -24.44
C THR A 23 8.77 -7.85 -25.00
N GLY A 24 8.46 -7.49 -26.24
CA GLY A 24 9.01 -6.28 -26.88
C GLY A 24 8.18 -5.03 -26.63
N SER A 25 6.86 -5.19 -26.42
CA SER A 25 5.89 -4.11 -26.19
C SER A 25 4.62 -4.66 -25.54
N TYR A 26 3.91 -3.81 -24.80
CA TYR A 26 2.55 -4.13 -24.32
C TYR A 26 1.57 -3.92 -25.45
N GLU A 27 0.77 -4.93 -25.77
CA GLU A 27 -0.33 -4.80 -26.75
C GLU A 27 -1.63 -4.39 -26.07
N TYR A 28 -1.86 -4.83 -24.83
CA TYR A 28 -3.09 -4.55 -24.10
C TYR A 28 -2.85 -4.50 -22.59
N VAL A 29 -3.39 -3.46 -21.96
CA VAL A 29 -3.48 -3.35 -20.50
C VAL A 29 -4.93 -3.04 -20.17
N GLY A 30 -5.59 -3.91 -19.44
CA GLY A 30 -6.97 -3.76 -19.01
C GLY A 30 -7.23 -4.53 -17.73
N ASN A 31 -8.48 -4.68 -17.33
CA ASN A 31 -8.84 -5.50 -16.19
C ASN A 31 -9.39 -6.86 -16.63
N TRP A 32 -9.22 -7.88 -15.80
CA TRP A 32 -9.91 -9.14 -15.98
C TRP A 32 -11.41 -8.94 -15.85
N SER A 33 -12.19 -9.73 -16.58
CA SER A 33 -13.66 -9.60 -16.60
C SER A 33 -14.24 -9.72 -15.19
N GLY A 34 -15.04 -8.73 -14.79
CA GLY A 34 -15.74 -8.73 -13.49
C GLY A 34 -14.90 -8.38 -12.25
N VAL A 35 -13.61 -8.10 -12.39
CA VAL A 35 -12.71 -7.78 -11.27
C VAL A 35 -11.81 -6.59 -11.56
N THR A 36 -11.25 -6.00 -10.51
CA THR A 36 -10.31 -4.86 -10.59
C THR A 36 -8.86 -5.27 -10.82
N VAL A 37 -8.61 -6.53 -11.15
CA VAL A 37 -7.27 -7.11 -11.35
C VAL A 37 -6.76 -6.75 -12.75
N GLU A 38 -5.54 -6.24 -12.86
CA GLU A 38 -4.94 -5.85 -14.14
C GLU A 38 -4.60 -7.08 -15.00
N LYS A 39 -5.07 -7.08 -16.25
CA LYS A 39 -4.68 -8.03 -17.29
C LYS A 39 -3.65 -7.40 -18.20
N LYS A 40 -2.47 -8.01 -18.31
CA LYS A 40 -1.40 -7.56 -19.21
C LYS A 40 -1.14 -8.62 -20.25
N VAL A 41 -1.17 -8.20 -21.52
CA VAL A 41 -0.84 -9.07 -22.66
C VAL A 41 0.27 -8.39 -23.45
N GLY A 42 1.33 -9.11 -23.70
CA GLY A 42 2.47 -8.61 -24.46
C GLY A 42 2.84 -9.57 -25.61
N LYS A 43 3.40 -9.03 -26.69
CA LYS A 43 3.92 -9.83 -27.78
C LYS A 43 5.29 -10.38 -27.43
N LEU A 44 5.46 -11.68 -27.53
CA LEU A 44 6.77 -12.32 -27.35
C LEU A 44 7.74 -11.89 -28.46
N LYS A 45 9.00 -11.71 -28.08
CA LYS A 45 10.08 -11.49 -29.04
C LYS A 45 10.13 -12.67 -30.03
N GLU A 46 10.73 -12.47 -31.18
CA GLU A 46 10.87 -13.50 -32.26
C GLU A 46 9.51 -13.96 -32.82
N ASN A 47 8.44 -13.17 -32.66
CA ASN A 47 7.08 -13.48 -33.14
C ASN A 47 6.52 -14.83 -32.68
N LEU A 48 6.88 -15.28 -31.49
CA LEU A 48 6.45 -16.57 -30.90
C LEU A 48 5.00 -16.60 -30.43
N GLY A 49 4.28 -15.49 -30.52
CA GLY A 49 2.90 -15.37 -30.07
C GLY A 49 2.72 -14.33 -28.96
N GLN A 50 1.67 -14.50 -28.15
CA GLN A 50 1.32 -13.59 -27.07
C GLN A 50 1.65 -14.22 -25.70
N LEU A 51 2.09 -13.39 -24.75
CA LEU A 51 2.31 -13.75 -23.36
C LEU A 51 1.27 -13.03 -22.49
N ILE A 52 0.53 -13.79 -21.69
CA ILE A 52 -0.50 -13.29 -20.76
C ILE A 52 0.07 -13.31 -19.36
N ASP A 53 0.13 -12.16 -18.69
CA ASP A 53 0.56 -12.04 -17.28
C ASP A 53 -0.63 -12.36 -16.36
N LEU A 54 -0.54 -13.47 -15.64
CA LEU A 54 -1.53 -13.86 -14.64
C LEU A 54 -1.16 -13.25 -13.28
N PRO A 55 -2.14 -12.96 -12.41
CA PRO A 55 -1.88 -12.55 -11.04
C PRO A 55 -0.96 -13.51 -10.30
N GLY A 56 -0.18 -13.02 -9.33
CA GLY A 56 0.65 -13.87 -8.48
C GLY A 56 -0.20 -14.54 -7.40
N VAL A 57 -0.15 -15.86 -7.29
CA VAL A 57 -0.95 -16.64 -6.34
C VAL A 57 -0.07 -17.62 -5.57
N TYR A 58 -0.50 -18.00 -4.38
CA TYR A 58 0.19 -19.02 -3.59
C TYR A 58 -0.42 -20.40 -3.75
N ASP A 59 -1.72 -20.46 -4.02
CA ASP A 59 -2.50 -21.68 -4.17
C ASP A 59 -3.54 -21.50 -5.29
N LEU A 60 -4.04 -22.61 -5.83
CA LEU A 60 -5.14 -22.63 -6.81
C LEU A 60 -6.51 -22.83 -6.14
N SER A 61 -6.58 -22.93 -4.82
CA SER A 61 -7.83 -22.93 -4.06
C SER A 61 -8.21 -21.50 -3.73
N PRO A 62 -9.20 -20.87 -4.42
CA PRO A 62 -9.42 -19.44 -4.36
C PRO A 62 -9.96 -19.01 -2.99
N ILE A 63 -9.13 -18.26 -2.27
CA ILE A 63 -9.50 -17.47 -1.09
C ILE A 63 -9.56 -15.99 -1.48
N THR A 64 -8.73 -15.57 -2.44
CA THR A 64 -8.63 -14.19 -2.92
C THR A 64 -9.18 -14.05 -4.33
N LYS A 65 -9.52 -12.80 -4.73
CA LYS A 65 -9.98 -12.52 -6.10
C LYS A 65 -8.92 -12.84 -7.15
N ASP A 66 -7.64 -12.65 -6.82
CA ASP A 66 -6.53 -12.95 -7.72
C ASP A 66 -6.44 -14.46 -8.00
N GLU A 67 -6.62 -15.28 -6.97
CA GLU A 67 -6.65 -16.74 -7.09
C GLU A 67 -7.87 -17.23 -7.87
N THR A 68 -9.03 -16.58 -7.70
CA THR A 68 -10.24 -16.87 -8.49
C THR A 68 -9.99 -16.64 -9.98
N VAL A 69 -9.43 -15.48 -10.35
CA VAL A 69 -9.13 -15.16 -11.76
C VAL A 69 -8.16 -16.16 -12.38
N VAL A 70 -7.13 -16.57 -11.63
CA VAL A 70 -6.14 -17.54 -12.12
C VAL A 70 -6.81 -18.89 -12.32
N THR A 71 -7.60 -19.36 -11.36
CA THR A 71 -8.30 -20.66 -11.45
C THR A 71 -9.27 -20.68 -12.62
N GLU A 72 -10.12 -19.66 -12.80
CA GLU A 72 -11.02 -19.53 -13.96
C GLU A 72 -10.26 -19.56 -15.29
N PHE A 73 -9.19 -18.75 -15.40
CA PHE A 73 -8.38 -18.73 -16.62
C PHE A 73 -7.79 -20.10 -16.95
N LEU A 74 -7.26 -20.80 -15.98
CA LEU A 74 -6.65 -22.12 -16.16
C LEU A 74 -7.68 -23.19 -16.52
N MET A 75 -8.94 -23.03 -16.10
CA MET A 75 -10.02 -23.96 -16.40
C MET A 75 -10.67 -23.72 -17.76
N GLU A 76 -10.95 -22.48 -18.10
CA GLU A 76 -11.76 -22.11 -19.28
C GLU A 76 -10.93 -21.84 -20.54
N THR A 77 -9.72 -21.29 -20.39
CA THR A 77 -8.94 -20.80 -21.53
C THR A 77 -8.01 -21.89 -22.10
N SER A 78 -8.01 -22.02 -23.42
CA SER A 78 -7.03 -22.81 -24.13
C SER A 78 -5.76 -21.98 -24.38
N PHE A 79 -4.61 -22.43 -23.87
CA PHE A 79 -3.31 -21.82 -24.12
C PHE A 79 -2.29 -22.88 -24.53
N THR A 80 -1.24 -22.45 -25.24
CA THR A 80 -0.24 -23.34 -25.85
C THR A 80 0.71 -23.93 -24.81
N GLY A 81 1.06 -23.14 -23.79
CA GLY A 81 1.97 -23.54 -22.72
C GLY A 81 2.07 -22.48 -21.63
N MET A 82 2.72 -22.84 -20.52
CA MET A 82 2.85 -22.03 -19.32
C MET A 82 4.30 -21.84 -18.92
N ILE A 83 4.63 -20.64 -18.46
CA ILE A 83 5.89 -20.34 -17.78
C ILE A 83 5.60 -20.19 -16.30
N ASN A 84 6.09 -21.10 -15.47
CA ASN A 84 6.03 -20.97 -14.02
C ASN A 84 7.35 -20.38 -13.49
N ILE A 85 7.27 -19.29 -12.74
CA ILE A 85 8.43 -18.62 -12.16
C ILE A 85 8.50 -18.95 -10.68
N ILE A 86 9.68 -19.38 -10.24
CA ILE A 86 9.99 -19.77 -8.87
C ILE A 86 11.07 -18.83 -8.32
N ASP A 87 10.86 -18.29 -7.12
CA ASP A 87 11.94 -17.69 -6.33
C ASP A 87 12.83 -18.81 -5.77
N THR A 88 14.02 -18.91 -6.32
CA THR A 88 14.98 -19.95 -5.95
C THR A 88 15.43 -19.87 -4.50
N SER A 89 15.41 -18.68 -3.89
CA SER A 89 15.74 -18.50 -2.47
C SER A 89 14.69 -19.08 -1.52
N GLN A 90 13.47 -19.33 -2.03
CA GLN A 90 12.34 -19.90 -1.30
C GLN A 90 11.73 -21.09 -2.05
N ILE A 91 12.59 -21.93 -2.60
CA ILE A 91 12.20 -22.99 -3.54
C ILE A 91 11.14 -23.95 -2.96
N LYS A 92 11.25 -24.38 -1.69
CA LYS A 92 10.29 -25.32 -1.06
C LYS A 92 8.86 -24.79 -1.14
N ARG A 93 8.68 -23.52 -0.78
CA ARG A 93 7.36 -22.88 -0.80
C ARG A 93 6.81 -22.71 -2.21
N ASN A 94 7.66 -22.23 -3.13
CA ASN A 94 7.24 -21.98 -4.50
C ASN A 94 6.86 -23.28 -5.23
N LEU A 95 7.46 -24.40 -4.86
CA LEU A 95 7.10 -25.71 -5.39
C LEU A 95 5.69 -26.16 -5.00
N GLN A 96 5.08 -25.62 -3.95
CA GLN A 96 3.69 -25.94 -3.59
C GLN A 96 2.72 -25.55 -4.72
N LEU A 97 2.83 -24.34 -5.25
CA LEU A 97 2.07 -23.92 -6.43
C LEU A 97 2.48 -24.71 -7.68
N THR A 98 3.80 -24.90 -7.86
CA THR A 98 4.33 -25.63 -9.03
C THR A 98 3.76 -27.03 -9.14
N VAL A 99 3.65 -27.76 -8.03
CA VAL A 99 3.09 -29.11 -7.99
C VAL A 99 1.63 -29.10 -8.43
N GLN A 100 0.83 -28.14 -7.98
CA GLN A 100 -0.57 -27.99 -8.40
C GLN A 100 -0.68 -27.67 -9.91
N LEU A 101 0.23 -26.84 -10.44
CA LEU A 101 0.29 -26.53 -11.87
C LEU A 101 0.68 -27.75 -12.71
N LEU A 102 1.55 -28.62 -12.19
CA LEU A 102 1.95 -29.85 -12.86
C LEU A 102 0.78 -30.86 -12.94
N GLU A 103 -0.10 -30.87 -11.93
CA GLU A 103 -1.30 -31.73 -11.92
C GLU A 103 -2.34 -31.34 -12.98
N LEU A 104 -2.29 -30.09 -13.51
CA LEU A 104 -3.10 -29.70 -14.67
C LEU A 104 -2.74 -30.43 -15.97
N ASN A 105 -1.57 -31.08 -16.03
CA ASN A 105 -1.06 -31.78 -17.21
C ASN A 105 -1.02 -30.92 -18.49
N VAL A 106 -0.70 -29.62 -18.34
CA VAL A 106 -0.46 -28.71 -19.46
C VAL A 106 1.04 -28.55 -19.69
N PRO A 107 1.49 -28.21 -20.92
CA PRO A 107 2.90 -27.97 -21.19
C PRO A 107 3.43 -26.81 -20.33
N ILE A 108 4.48 -27.04 -19.53
CA ILE A 108 5.03 -26.09 -18.59
C ILE A 108 6.56 -26.01 -18.67
N ILE A 109 7.10 -24.81 -18.55
CA ILE A 109 8.52 -24.54 -18.34
C ILE A 109 8.68 -23.85 -16.99
N ILE A 110 9.69 -24.22 -16.22
CA ILE A 110 10.00 -23.59 -14.93
C ILE A 110 11.20 -22.66 -15.08
N GLY A 111 11.03 -21.40 -14.69
CA GLY A 111 12.10 -20.43 -14.57
C GLY A 111 12.53 -20.28 -13.09
N LEU A 112 13.72 -20.77 -12.73
CA LEU A 112 14.32 -20.55 -11.41
C LEU A 112 14.91 -19.14 -11.38
N ASN A 113 14.14 -18.19 -10.86
CA ASN A 113 14.54 -16.79 -10.77
C ASN A 113 15.27 -16.50 -9.45
N MET A 114 15.93 -15.35 -9.37
CA MET A 114 16.71 -14.93 -8.20
C MET A 114 17.88 -15.88 -7.86
N MET A 115 18.45 -16.53 -8.86
CA MET A 115 19.61 -17.41 -8.69
C MET A 115 20.79 -16.69 -8.03
N ASP A 116 20.99 -15.40 -8.33
CA ASP A 116 22.02 -14.57 -7.69
C ASP A 116 21.77 -14.38 -6.20
N VAL A 117 20.51 -14.28 -5.79
CA VAL A 117 20.12 -14.20 -4.37
C VAL A 117 20.32 -15.55 -3.68
N ALA A 118 19.89 -16.64 -4.31
CA ALA A 118 20.06 -17.99 -3.76
C ALA A 118 21.56 -18.32 -3.52
N ILE A 119 22.42 -17.98 -4.48
CA ILE A 119 23.89 -18.17 -4.35
C ILE A 119 24.45 -17.27 -3.23
N GLN A 120 24.01 -16.01 -3.12
CA GLN A 120 24.41 -15.13 -2.01
C GLN A 120 24.01 -15.67 -0.63
N HIS A 121 22.88 -16.39 -0.56
CA HIS A 121 22.44 -17.09 0.66
C HIS A 121 23.15 -18.42 0.88
N GLY A 122 24.10 -18.80 0.03
CA GLY A 122 24.85 -20.02 0.13
C GLY A 122 24.10 -21.27 -0.30
N LEU A 123 22.90 -21.12 -0.90
CA LEU A 123 22.13 -22.24 -1.44
C LEU A 123 22.82 -22.74 -2.72
N LYS A 124 23.08 -24.04 -2.77
CA LYS A 124 23.52 -24.73 -3.98
C LYS A 124 22.38 -25.58 -4.47
N ILE A 125 21.97 -25.36 -5.72
CA ILE A 125 20.83 -26.04 -6.32
C ILE A 125 21.28 -26.80 -7.54
N ASN A 126 21.04 -28.11 -7.53
CA ASN A 126 21.24 -28.97 -8.67
C ASN A 126 19.97 -28.99 -9.53
N TYR A 127 19.85 -27.99 -10.43
CA TYR A 127 18.66 -27.84 -11.28
C TYR A 127 18.51 -28.99 -12.30
N ASP A 128 19.60 -29.66 -12.72
CA ASP A 128 19.54 -30.82 -13.61
C ASP A 128 18.88 -32.03 -12.91
N THR A 129 19.16 -32.21 -11.62
CA THR A 129 18.50 -33.25 -10.82
C THR A 129 17.03 -32.89 -10.56
N LEU A 130 16.71 -31.61 -10.33
CA LEU A 130 15.33 -31.15 -10.18
C LEU A 130 14.52 -31.35 -11.47
N MET A 131 15.12 -31.04 -12.65
CA MET A 131 14.52 -31.28 -13.96
C MET A 131 14.19 -32.75 -14.18
N ARG A 132 15.11 -33.64 -13.82
CA ARG A 132 14.89 -35.11 -13.93
C ARG A 132 13.79 -35.60 -13.01
N LYS A 133 13.69 -35.07 -11.78
CA LYS A 133 12.67 -35.49 -10.80
C LYS A 133 11.29 -34.96 -11.16
N LEU A 134 11.17 -33.70 -11.60
CA LEU A 134 9.89 -33.09 -12.00
C LEU A 134 9.50 -33.45 -13.44
N LYS A 135 10.44 -33.93 -14.25
CA LYS A 135 10.28 -34.26 -15.68
C LYS A 135 9.80 -33.08 -16.53
N VAL A 136 10.19 -31.86 -16.19
CA VAL A 136 9.86 -30.62 -16.93
C VAL A 136 11.10 -29.79 -17.16
N PRO A 137 11.17 -29.03 -18.27
CA PRO A 137 12.30 -28.14 -18.55
C PRO A 137 12.44 -27.06 -17.45
N ILE A 138 13.65 -26.91 -16.90
CA ILE A 138 13.95 -25.95 -15.82
C ILE A 138 15.15 -25.12 -16.21
N PHE A 139 15.02 -23.78 -16.15
CA PHE A 139 16.07 -22.85 -16.54
C PHE A 139 16.42 -21.88 -15.40
N PRO A 140 17.71 -21.78 -15.04
CA PRO A 140 18.16 -20.77 -14.09
C PRO A 140 18.15 -19.38 -14.75
N ILE A 141 17.48 -18.41 -14.12
CA ILE A 141 17.34 -17.05 -14.63
C ILE A 141 17.64 -16.00 -13.57
N VAL A 142 17.99 -14.80 -14.03
CA VAL A 142 18.01 -13.58 -13.24
C VAL A 142 17.23 -12.53 -14.04
N ALA A 143 15.92 -12.54 -13.91
CA ALA A 143 14.99 -11.75 -14.72
C ALA A 143 15.33 -10.25 -14.73
N ARG A 144 15.73 -9.69 -13.57
CA ARG A 144 16.12 -8.27 -13.42
C ARG A 144 17.34 -7.88 -14.29
N LYS A 145 18.22 -8.85 -14.58
CA LYS A 145 19.44 -8.65 -15.40
C LYS A 145 19.29 -9.24 -16.81
N ALA A 146 18.10 -9.73 -17.16
CA ALA A 146 17.81 -10.46 -18.39
C ALA A 146 18.81 -11.61 -18.67
N LYS A 147 19.38 -12.23 -17.62
CA LYS A 147 20.30 -13.36 -17.77
C LYS A 147 19.50 -14.67 -17.81
N GLY A 148 19.75 -15.54 -18.79
CA GLY A 148 19.04 -16.81 -18.97
C GLY A 148 17.66 -16.67 -19.64
N THR A 149 17.17 -15.46 -19.90
CA THR A 149 15.84 -15.21 -20.49
C THR A 149 15.75 -15.63 -21.97
N ASN A 150 16.83 -15.49 -22.73
CA ASN A 150 16.87 -15.90 -24.14
C ASN A 150 16.82 -17.43 -24.29
N THR A 151 17.49 -18.18 -23.40
CA THR A 151 17.41 -19.64 -23.38
C THR A 151 15.99 -20.11 -23.11
N LEU A 152 15.31 -19.48 -22.13
CA LEU A 152 13.92 -19.79 -21.82
C LEU A 152 12.99 -19.45 -23.00
N LEU A 153 13.23 -18.32 -23.70
CA LEU A 153 12.46 -17.93 -24.87
C LEU A 153 12.61 -18.94 -26.02
N HIS A 154 13.83 -19.39 -26.28
CA HIS A 154 14.10 -20.38 -27.29
C HIS A 154 13.41 -21.72 -27.02
N GLU A 155 13.40 -22.17 -25.78
CA GLU A 155 12.74 -23.42 -25.38
C GLU A 155 11.20 -23.36 -25.44
N LEU A 156 10.60 -22.17 -25.37
CA LEU A 156 9.15 -22.02 -25.59
C LEU A 156 8.73 -22.51 -26.98
N GLN A 157 9.59 -22.42 -27.99
CA GLN A 157 9.30 -22.91 -29.35
C GLN A 157 9.12 -24.43 -29.40
N PHE A 158 9.79 -25.15 -28.51
CA PHE A 158 9.78 -26.61 -28.47
C PHE A 158 8.75 -27.21 -27.53
N LEU A 159 8.03 -26.38 -26.78
CA LEU A 159 6.98 -26.84 -25.85
C LEU A 159 5.89 -27.68 -26.53
N LYS A 160 5.59 -27.42 -27.82
CA LYS A 160 4.60 -28.15 -28.61
C LYS A 160 5.05 -29.57 -29.02
N SER A 161 6.34 -29.77 -29.20
CA SER A 161 6.90 -31.03 -29.71
C SER A 161 7.21 -32.03 -28.58
N ASN A 162 7.32 -31.55 -27.34
CA ASN A 162 7.54 -32.40 -26.19
C ASN A 162 6.24 -33.13 -25.85
N GLN A 163 6.28 -34.46 -25.94
CA GLN A 163 5.17 -35.34 -25.53
C GLN A 163 4.68 -34.92 -24.16
N ARG A 164 3.37 -34.69 -24.03
CA ARG A 164 2.69 -34.38 -22.77
C ARG A 164 3.03 -35.46 -21.75
N GLN A 165 3.86 -35.14 -20.78
CA GLN A 165 4.19 -36.08 -19.72
C GLN A 165 3.06 -36.02 -18.69
N HIS A 166 2.42 -37.15 -18.44
CA HIS A 166 1.42 -37.26 -17.39
C HIS A 166 2.12 -37.18 -16.03
N PHE A 167 2.00 -36.03 -15.38
CA PHE A 167 2.44 -35.84 -14.01
C PHE A 167 1.36 -36.37 -13.08
N LYS A 168 1.74 -37.27 -12.17
CA LYS A 168 0.83 -37.87 -11.20
C LYS A 168 1.54 -38.01 -9.86
N ILE A 169 0.94 -37.45 -8.81
CA ILE A 169 1.31 -37.73 -7.43
C ILE A 169 0.46 -38.89 -6.98
N ASP A 170 1.04 -39.84 -6.28
CA ASP A 170 0.35 -40.93 -5.64
C ASP A 170 -0.14 -40.50 -4.25
N TYR A 171 -1.45 -40.33 -4.11
CA TYR A 171 -2.10 -39.95 -2.85
C TYR A 171 -2.45 -41.13 -1.94
N GLY A 172 -2.03 -42.34 -2.31
CA GLY A 172 -2.37 -43.58 -1.60
C GLY A 172 -3.69 -44.18 -2.07
N ASN A 173 -3.83 -45.50 -1.85
CA ASN A 173 -4.89 -46.31 -2.46
C ASN A 173 -6.31 -45.74 -2.26
N GLU A 174 -6.65 -45.32 -1.04
CA GLU A 174 -7.99 -44.81 -0.72
C GLU A 174 -8.35 -43.53 -1.47
N ILE A 175 -7.41 -42.56 -1.49
CA ILE A 175 -7.65 -41.27 -2.14
C ILE A 175 -7.60 -41.44 -3.67
N GLU A 176 -6.70 -42.29 -4.19
CA GLU A 176 -6.61 -42.55 -5.62
C GLU A 176 -7.89 -43.24 -6.15
N GLU A 177 -8.45 -44.23 -5.42
CA GLU A 177 -9.71 -44.85 -5.79
C GLU A 177 -10.88 -43.86 -5.80
N ALA A 178 -10.90 -42.93 -4.83
CA ALA A 178 -11.89 -41.87 -4.80
C ALA A 178 -11.71 -40.91 -5.97
N ILE A 179 -10.48 -40.49 -6.29
CA ILE A 179 -10.18 -39.62 -7.44
C ILE A 179 -10.64 -40.30 -8.75
N GLU A 180 -10.41 -41.60 -8.93
CA GLU A 180 -10.82 -42.33 -10.11
C GLU A 180 -12.36 -42.41 -10.24
N ARG A 181 -13.07 -42.68 -9.14
CA ARG A 181 -14.54 -42.67 -9.09
C ARG A 181 -15.11 -41.26 -9.40
N LEU A 182 -14.60 -40.22 -8.74
CA LEU A 182 -14.97 -38.81 -9.00
C LEU A 182 -14.71 -38.43 -10.47
N SER A 183 -13.53 -38.76 -10.98
CA SER A 183 -13.16 -38.52 -12.37
C SER A 183 -14.08 -39.18 -13.37
N SER A 184 -14.56 -40.39 -13.09
CA SER A 184 -15.49 -41.12 -13.95
C SER A 184 -16.87 -40.46 -14.01
N ILE A 185 -17.33 -39.92 -12.88
CA ILE A 185 -18.61 -39.18 -12.81
C ILE A 185 -18.49 -37.84 -13.51
N ILE A 186 -17.46 -37.03 -13.18
CA ILE A 186 -17.20 -35.73 -13.78
C ILE A 186 -17.08 -35.83 -15.31
N LYS A 187 -16.41 -36.88 -15.81
CA LYS A 187 -16.25 -37.12 -17.24
C LYS A 187 -17.57 -37.38 -17.97
N LYS A 188 -18.56 -37.96 -17.31
CA LYS A 188 -19.86 -38.26 -17.89
C LYS A 188 -20.76 -37.03 -17.93
N GLU A 189 -20.70 -36.21 -16.89
CA GLU A 189 -21.64 -35.12 -16.66
C GLU A 189 -21.13 -33.76 -17.15
N THR A 190 -19.85 -33.66 -17.53
CA THR A 190 -19.25 -32.40 -17.93
C THR A 190 -18.49 -32.48 -19.26
N SER A 191 -18.28 -31.34 -19.92
CA SER A 191 -17.54 -31.22 -21.18
C SER A 191 -16.07 -30.84 -21.00
N TYR A 192 -15.52 -30.99 -19.80
CA TYR A 192 -14.10 -30.64 -19.56
C TYR A 192 -13.13 -31.54 -20.34
N PRO A 193 -11.97 -31.01 -20.73
CA PRO A 193 -10.92 -31.82 -21.39
C PRO A 193 -10.49 -32.98 -20.47
N ASN A 194 -10.32 -34.17 -21.05
CA ASN A 194 -9.95 -35.39 -20.29
C ASN A 194 -8.71 -35.19 -19.42
N GLU A 195 -7.80 -34.32 -19.82
CA GLU A 195 -6.53 -34.03 -19.13
C GLU A 195 -6.74 -33.27 -17.82
N ARG A 196 -7.83 -32.49 -17.70
CA ARG A 196 -8.15 -31.66 -16.52
C ARG A 196 -9.07 -32.37 -15.52
N ILE A 197 -9.70 -33.47 -15.89
CA ILE A 197 -10.70 -34.15 -15.05
C ILE A 197 -10.13 -34.59 -13.71
N ARG A 198 -8.92 -35.17 -13.69
CA ARG A 198 -8.24 -35.56 -12.46
C ARG A 198 -7.96 -34.35 -11.56
N PHE A 199 -7.49 -33.26 -12.13
CA PHE A 199 -7.25 -32.01 -11.40
C PHE A 199 -8.54 -31.48 -10.78
N ILE A 200 -9.65 -31.46 -11.52
CA ILE A 200 -10.97 -31.04 -11.02
C ILE A 200 -11.41 -31.93 -9.85
N ALA A 201 -11.24 -33.25 -9.96
CA ALA A 201 -11.57 -34.19 -8.88
C ALA A 201 -10.75 -33.91 -7.61
N ILE A 202 -9.44 -33.60 -7.75
CA ILE A 202 -8.59 -33.24 -6.62
C ILE A 202 -9.02 -31.89 -6.02
N GLN A 203 -9.33 -30.90 -6.85
CA GLN A 203 -9.79 -29.59 -6.37
C GLN A 203 -11.14 -29.66 -5.66
N TYR A 204 -12.04 -30.56 -6.10
CA TYR A 204 -13.29 -30.85 -5.39
C TYR A 204 -13.03 -31.42 -4.00
N LEU A 205 -12.07 -32.38 -3.85
CA LEU A 205 -11.68 -32.93 -2.55
C LEU A 205 -11.02 -31.88 -1.63
N LEU A 206 -10.42 -30.83 -2.20
CA LEU A 206 -9.81 -29.70 -1.48
C LEU A 206 -10.81 -28.59 -1.12
N ASP A 207 -12.12 -28.78 -1.35
CA ASP A 207 -13.17 -27.78 -1.11
C ASP A 207 -13.00 -26.48 -1.90
N ASN A 208 -12.50 -26.57 -3.13
CA ASN A 208 -12.37 -25.40 -3.98
C ASN A 208 -13.75 -24.83 -4.31
N VAL A 209 -14.05 -23.65 -3.73
CA VAL A 209 -15.35 -22.99 -3.83
C VAL A 209 -15.76 -22.76 -5.28
N LYS A 210 -14.82 -22.30 -6.13
CA LYS A 210 -15.11 -22.00 -7.53
C LYS A 210 -15.43 -23.24 -8.36
N ILE A 211 -14.67 -24.30 -8.16
CA ILE A 211 -14.94 -25.60 -8.81
C ILE A 211 -16.30 -26.15 -8.37
N ASN A 212 -16.64 -26.00 -7.09
CA ASN A 212 -17.93 -26.43 -6.58
C ASN A 212 -19.09 -25.60 -7.20
N GLU A 213 -18.92 -24.31 -7.38
CA GLU A 213 -19.90 -23.47 -8.10
C GLU A 213 -20.10 -23.90 -9.56
N GLU A 214 -19.00 -24.18 -10.28
CA GLU A 214 -19.02 -24.60 -11.69
C GLU A 214 -19.62 -26.01 -11.90
N LEU A 215 -19.36 -26.95 -10.99
CA LEU A 215 -19.91 -28.29 -11.04
C LEU A 215 -21.43 -28.29 -10.81
N GLY A 216 -21.95 -27.31 -10.08
CA GLY A 216 -23.38 -27.18 -9.80
C GLY A 216 -23.90 -28.15 -8.73
N ALA A 217 -25.02 -27.78 -8.10
CA ALA A 217 -25.56 -28.50 -6.94
C ALA A 217 -25.96 -29.97 -7.24
N GLU A 218 -26.44 -30.25 -8.46
CA GLU A 218 -26.85 -31.62 -8.84
C GLU A 218 -25.65 -32.58 -8.89
N LEU A 219 -24.54 -32.15 -9.49
CA LEU A 219 -23.36 -32.96 -9.60
C LEU A 219 -22.68 -33.11 -8.23
N ILE A 220 -22.62 -32.04 -7.43
CA ILE A 220 -22.09 -32.10 -6.06
C ILE A 220 -22.81 -33.14 -5.23
N ASN A 221 -24.15 -33.25 -5.29
CA ASN A 221 -24.92 -34.24 -4.58
C ASN A 221 -24.54 -35.68 -4.96
N LEU A 222 -24.07 -35.92 -6.18
CA LEU A 222 -23.57 -37.22 -6.63
C LEU A 222 -22.15 -37.50 -6.15
N LEU A 223 -21.34 -36.48 -5.93
CA LEU A 223 -19.92 -36.60 -5.50
C LEU A 223 -19.75 -36.65 -3.99
N GLU A 224 -20.65 -35.99 -3.24
CA GLU A 224 -20.59 -35.83 -1.77
C GLU A 224 -20.49 -37.17 -1.01
N PRO A 225 -21.23 -38.27 -1.37
CA PRO A 225 -21.09 -39.53 -0.68
C PRO A 225 -19.68 -40.11 -0.73
N ILE A 226 -18.94 -39.89 -1.82
CA ILE A 226 -17.56 -40.38 -1.98
C ILE A 226 -16.63 -39.65 -1.01
N LYS A 227 -16.74 -38.31 -0.93
CA LYS A 227 -15.96 -37.48 -0.03
C LYS A 227 -16.26 -37.79 1.44
N THR A 228 -17.54 -37.83 1.81
CA THR A 228 -17.98 -38.14 3.17
C THR A 228 -17.50 -39.52 3.64
N ASN A 229 -17.38 -40.47 2.73
CA ASN A 229 -16.86 -41.79 3.05
C ASN A 229 -15.35 -41.75 3.37
N LEU A 230 -14.57 -40.96 2.65
CA LEU A 230 -13.15 -40.76 2.92
C LEU A 230 -12.89 -40.12 4.28
N ASP A 231 -13.71 -39.12 4.67
CA ASP A 231 -13.57 -38.42 5.94
C ASP A 231 -13.94 -39.31 7.15
N LYS A 232 -14.85 -40.27 6.96
CA LYS A 232 -15.24 -41.17 8.04
C LYS A 232 -14.17 -42.22 8.41
N HIS A 233 -13.26 -42.54 7.49
CA HIS A 233 -12.25 -43.58 7.68
C HIS A 233 -10.92 -43.04 8.23
N SER A 234 -10.80 -41.76 8.50
CA SER A 234 -9.57 -41.11 8.97
C SER A 234 -9.84 -40.08 10.05
N ASN A 235 -8.86 -39.88 10.95
CA ASN A 235 -8.88 -38.82 11.96
C ASN A 235 -8.51 -37.45 11.40
N MET A 236 -8.07 -37.37 10.14
CA MET A 236 -7.72 -36.14 9.43
C MET A 236 -8.65 -35.97 8.23
N CYS A 237 -9.10 -34.76 7.95
CA CYS A 237 -9.91 -34.47 6.76
C CYS A 237 -9.09 -34.73 5.47
N VAL A 238 -9.80 -35.07 4.38
CA VAL A 238 -9.17 -35.40 3.09
C VAL A 238 -8.26 -34.27 2.60
N ARG A 239 -8.64 -33.01 2.82
CA ARG A 239 -7.84 -31.83 2.47
C ARG A 239 -6.47 -31.87 3.14
N GLU A 240 -6.42 -32.03 4.46
CA GLU A 240 -5.16 -32.07 5.22
C GLU A 240 -4.27 -33.25 4.79
N ARG A 241 -4.87 -34.40 4.44
CA ARG A 241 -4.14 -35.57 3.94
C ARG A 241 -3.48 -35.26 2.58
N ILE A 242 -4.21 -34.65 1.63
CA ILE A 242 -3.68 -34.28 0.30
C ILE A 242 -2.55 -33.28 0.46
N GLU A 243 -2.74 -32.23 1.28
CA GLU A 243 -1.72 -31.20 1.53
C GLU A 243 -0.45 -31.82 2.16
N SER A 244 -0.60 -32.69 3.15
CA SER A 244 0.52 -33.41 3.79
C SER A 244 1.30 -34.29 2.82
N ILE A 245 0.62 -34.99 1.92
CA ILE A 245 1.27 -35.83 0.90
C ILE A 245 2.01 -34.96 -0.13
N ARG A 246 1.44 -33.83 -0.55
CA ARG A 246 2.13 -32.86 -1.42
C ARG A 246 3.39 -32.30 -0.75
N GLU A 247 3.30 -31.95 0.54
CA GLU A 247 4.47 -31.48 1.28
C GLU A 247 5.58 -32.53 1.37
N ALA A 248 5.22 -33.77 1.73
CA ALA A 248 6.17 -34.89 1.76
C ALA A 248 6.79 -35.19 0.38
N PHE A 249 6.01 -35.05 -0.69
CA PHE A 249 6.49 -35.19 -2.06
C PHE A 249 7.52 -34.10 -2.40
N ILE A 250 7.25 -32.84 -2.04
CA ILE A 250 8.17 -31.72 -2.25
C ILE A 250 9.46 -31.94 -1.46
N ASP A 251 9.38 -32.37 -0.19
CA ASP A 251 10.55 -32.65 0.62
C ASP A 251 11.41 -33.76 0.03
N ASN A 252 10.80 -34.80 -0.51
CA ASN A 252 11.50 -35.89 -1.20
C ASN A 252 12.17 -35.41 -2.52
N ILE A 253 11.52 -34.50 -3.25
CA ILE A 253 12.12 -33.89 -4.45
C ILE A 253 13.34 -33.06 -4.07
N LEU A 254 13.22 -32.21 -3.06
CA LEU A 254 14.30 -31.30 -2.65
C LEU A 254 15.47 -32.03 -1.99
N LYS A 255 15.26 -33.21 -1.47
CA LYS A 255 16.33 -34.05 -0.94
C LYS A 255 17.35 -34.35 -2.05
N ASN A 256 18.61 -34.01 -1.82
CA ASN A 256 19.74 -34.12 -2.79
C ASN A 256 19.65 -33.16 -4.00
N VAL A 257 18.70 -32.23 -4.02
CA VAL A 257 18.59 -31.15 -5.02
C VAL A 257 19.11 -29.84 -4.44
N VAL A 258 18.79 -29.55 -3.18
CA VAL A 258 19.20 -28.33 -2.50
C VAL A 258 20.15 -28.66 -1.37
N GLU A 259 21.35 -28.11 -1.46
CA GLU A 259 22.29 -28.07 -0.33
C GLU A 259 22.09 -26.74 0.38
N TYR A 260 21.59 -26.83 1.63
CA TYR A 260 21.49 -25.65 2.48
C TYR A 260 22.86 -25.33 3.09
N PRO A 261 23.23 -24.05 3.21
CA PRO A 261 24.48 -23.65 3.85
C PRO A 261 24.51 -24.12 5.30
N GLU A 262 25.68 -24.55 5.76
CA GLU A 262 25.88 -24.81 7.17
C GLU A 262 25.48 -23.61 8.02
N GLU A 263 24.97 -23.85 9.21
CA GLU A 263 24.15 -23.00 10.10
C GLU A 263 24.56 -21.52 10.32
N GLU A 264 25.73 -21.06 9.92
CA GLU A 264 26.26 -19.75 10.34
C GLU A 264 25.45 -18.53 9.81
N LYS A 265 24.89 -18.56 8.60
CA LYS A 265 24.16 -17.39 8.05
C LYS A 265 22.68 -17.34 8.48
N GLN A 266 22.04 -18.46 8.70
CA GLN A 266 20.73 -18.52 9.34
C GLN A 266 20.81 -18.07 10.81
N PHE A 267 21.95 -18.29 11.46
CA PHE A 267 22.18 -17.93 12.86
C PHE A 267 22.15 -16.41 13.12
N PHE A 268 22.64 -15.59 12.18
CA PHE A 268 22.62 -14.13 12.34
C PHE A 268 21.20 -13.57 12.24
N THR A 269 20.42 -14.01 11.25
CA THR A 269 19.03 -13.58 11.07
C THR A 269 18.17 -14.05 12.25
N ALA A 270 18.33 -15.30 12.69
CA ALA A 270 17.61 -15.85 13.84
C ALA A 270 17.98 -15.13 15.16
N LYS A 271 19.26 -14.78 15.36
CA LYS A 271 19.69 -13.98 16.53
C LYS A 271 19.10 -12.57 16.51
N LEU A 272 19.09 -11.91 15.36
CA LEU A 272 18.48 -10.60 15.19
C LEU A 272 16.96 -10.67 15.43
N ASP A 273 16.29 -11.65 14.87
CA ASP A 273 14.85 -11.87 15.05
C ASP A 273 14.49 -12.13 16.51
N LYS A 274 15.33 -12.86 17.26
CA LYS A 274 15.13 -13.06 18.69
C LYS A 274 15.12 -11.75 19.51
N ILE A 275 15.83 -10.73 19.04
CA ILE A 275 15.85 -9.39 19.66
C ILE A 275 14.73 -8.52 19.11
N LEU A 276 14.62 -8.43 17.79
CA LEU A 276 13.69 -7.52 17.10
C LEU A 276 12.22 -7.94 17.21
N MET A 277 11.95 -9.25 17.31
CA MET A 277 10.61 -9.78 17.47
C MET A 277 10.27 -10.09 18.93
N ASN A 278 11.14 -9.74 19.88
CA ASN A 278 10.84 -9.90 21.28
C ASN A 278 9.72 -8.94 21.69
N LYS A 279 8.67 -9.46 22.32
CA LYS A 279 7.49 -8.67 22.74
C LYS A 279 7.82 -7.46 23.60
N TYR A 280 8.87 -7.53 24.42
CA TYR A 280 9.27 -6.46 25.34
C TYR A 280 10.33 -5.53 24.76
N LEU A 281 11.27 -6.03 23.96
CA LEU A 281 12.36 -5.26 23.36
C LEU A 281 12.03 -4.74 21.95
N GLY A 282 11.23 -5.46 21.20
CA GLY A 282 10.91 -5.13 19.80
C GLY A 282 10.16 -3.80 19.68
N ILE A 283 9.17 -3.55 20.55
CA ILE A 283 8.38 -2.31 20.52
C ILE A 283 9.23 -1.08 20.88
N PRO A 284 9.98 -1.04 22.00
CA PRO A 284 10.87 0.09 22.30
C PRO A 284 11.94 0.33 21.23
N LEU A 285 12.51 -0.74 20.66
CA LEU A 285 13.50 -0.62 19.60
C LEU A 285 12.88 -0.03 18.32
N PHE A 286 11.70 -0.48 17.95
CA PHE A 286 10.94 0.08 16.84
C PHE A 286 10.66 1.57 17.05
N LEU A 287 10.18 1.95 18.23
CA LEU A 287 9.92 3.36 18.57
C LEU A 287 11.20 4.19 18.51
N GLY A 288 12.35 3.62 18.94
CA GLY A 288 13.67 4.25 18.82
C GLY A 288 14.09 4.47 17.36
N ILE A 289 13.86 3.50 16.49
CA ILE A 289 14.13 3.62 15.03
C ILE A 289 13.25 4.68 14.41
N ILE A 290 11.95 4.67 14.70
CA ILE A 290 11.00 5.67 14.19
C ILE A 290 11.34 7.07 14.69
N TRP A 291 11.70 7.20 15.97
CA TRP A 291 12.19 8.47 16.56
C TRP A 291 13.44 8.98 15.82
N LEU A 292 14.42 8.09 15.57
CA LEU A 292 15.62 8.45 14.82
C LEU A 292 15.30 8.93 13.39
N ILE A 293 14.40 8.25 12.71
CA ILE A 293 13.95 8.61 11.37
C ILE A 293 13.28 10.00 11.38
N PHE A 294 12.37 10.23 12.32
CA PHE A 294 11.69 11.52 12.43
C PHE A 294 12.65 12.63 12.84
N GLN A 295 13.55 12.38 13.79
CA GLN A 295 14.57 13.34 14.21
C GLN A 295 15.48 13.75 13.05
N THR A 296 15.90 12.76 12.23
CA THR A 296 16.73 13.04 11.04
C THR A 296 15.93 13.79 9.98
N THR A 297 14.69 13.39 9.73
CA THR A 297 13.85 13.99 8.68
C THR A 297 13.41 15.40 9.02
N PHE A 298 12.99 15.64 10.28
CA PHE A 298 12.36 16.93 10.64
C PHE A 298 13.28 17.86 11.44
N THR A 299 14.46 17.41 11.92
CA THR A 299 15.32 18.29 12.69
C THR A 299 16.72 18.38 12.12
N TRP A 300 17.40 17.24 11.88
CA TRP A 300 18.83 17.27 11.57
C TRP A 300 19.15 17.56 10.09
N VAL A 301 18.35 17.03 9.17
CA VAL A 301 18.63 17.12 7.72
C VAL A 301 17.52 17.82 6.97
N GLY A 302 16.27 17.43 7.18
CA GLY A 302 15.16 17.92 6.37
C GLY A 302 14.89 19.41 6.59
N THR A 303 14.71 19.87 7.83
CA THR A 303 14.44 21.29 8.12
C THR A 303 15.59 22.21 7.70
N PRO A 304 16.88 21.97 8.05
CA PRO A 304 17.95 22.85 7.58
C PRO A 304 18.07 22.97 6.07
N LEU A 305 17.69 21.92 5.34
CA LEU A 305 17.71 21.94 3.89
C LEU A 305 16.47 22.66 3.32
N SER A 306 15.33 22.52 4.01
CA SER A 306 14.10 23.25 3.70
C SER A 306 14.26 24.75 3.93
N ASP A 307 14.87 25.17 5.04
CA ASP A 307 15.13 26.59 5.36
C ASP A 307 16.01 27.25 4.29
N LYS A 308 17.07 26.56 3.83
CA LYS A 308 17.89 27.05 2.70
C LYS A 308 17.12 27.17 1.40
N MET A 309 16.17 26.26 1.19
CA MET A 309 15.31 26.29 0.01
C MET A 309 14.32 27.45 0.09
N ASP A 310 13.80 27.73 1.29
CA ASP A 310 12.91 28.87 1.55
C ASP A 310 13.64 30.21 1.38
N ASP A 311 14.84 30.37 1.94
CA ASP A 311 15.70 31.53 1.73
C ASP A 311 16.00 31.77 0.24
N PHE A 312 16.24 30.69 -0.51
CA PHE A 312 16.50 30.79 -1.95
C PHE A 312 15.25 31.19 -2.74
N ILE A 313 14.10 30.54 -2.48
CA ILE A 313 12.86 30.77 -3.25
C ILE A 313 12.17 32.05 -2.79
N GLY A 314 11.96 32.23 -1.49
CA GLY A 314 11.26 33.39 -0.91
C GLY A 314 12.08 34.66 -0.93
N GLY A 315 13.43 34.55 -0.83
CA GLY A 315 14.35 35.66 -0.93
C GLY A 315 14.89 35.88 -2.35
N GLN A 316 16.04 35.25 -2.65
CA GLN A 316 16.84 35.52 -3.85
C GLN A 316 16.05 35.38 -5.17
N LEU A 317 15.29 34.33 -5.34
CA LEU A 317 14.53 34.10 -6.58
C LEU A 317 13.39 35.12 -6.73
N THR A 318 12.69 35.41 -5.65
CA THR A 318 11.58 36.36 -5.63
C THR A 318 12.08 37.77 -5.92
N ASP A 319 13.18 38.21 -5.31
CA ASP A 319 13.79 39.51 -5.54
C ASP A 319 14.28 39.66 -6.99
N TRP A 320 14.92 38.60 -7.53
CA TRP A 320 15.36 38.61 -8.92
C TRP A 320 14.18 38.71 -9.91
N ILE A 321 13.09 38.00 -9.65
CA ILE A 321 11.88 38.04 -10.48
C ILE A 321 11.20 39.39 -10.35
N LYS A 322 11.12 39.99 -9.15
CA LYS A 322 10.60 41.38 -8.94
C LYS A 322 11.39 42.41 -9.75
N LEU A 323 12.72 42.34 -9.72
CA LEU A 323 13.59 43.24 -10.52
C LEU A 323 13.32 43.08 -12.02
N LEU A 324 13.18 41.85 -12.50
CA LEU A 324 12.89 41.57 -13.90
C LEU A 324 11.51 42.11 -14.32
N MET A 325 10.49 41.97 -13.48
CA MET A 325 9.13 42.47 -13.74
C MET A 325 9.07 43.99 -13.73
N GLN A 326 9.82 44.65 -12.86
CA GLN A 326 9.97 46.13 -12.85
C GLN A 326 10.60 46.64 -14.15
N GLN A 327 11.65 45.98 -14.67
CA GLN A 327 12.25 46.31 -15.95
C GLN A 327 11.30 46.13 -17.14
N LEU A 328 10.40 45.13 -17.08
CA LEU A 328 9.42 44.85 -18.11
C LEU A 328 8.15 45.73 -17.99
N HIS A 329 8.07 46.60 -17.00
CA HIS A 329 6.92 47.49 -16.72
C HIS A 329 5.58 46.74 -16.70
N LEU A 330 5.57 45.54 -16.07
CA LEU A 330 4.36 44.71 -15.97
C LEU A 330 3.32 45.40 -15.08
N LEU A 331 2.05 45.17 -15.37
CA LEU A 331 0.93 45.66 -14.56
C LEU A 331 1.06 45.17 -13.11
N PRO A 332 0.75 46.02 -12.10
CA PRO A 332 0.84 45.63 -10.67
C PRO A 332 0.12 44.34 -10.36
N PHE A 333 -1.08 44.14 -10.90
CA PHE A 333 -1.84 42.89 -10.78
C PHE A 333 -1.07 41.64 -11.20
N LEU A 334 -0.30 41.72 -12.31
CA LEU A 334 0.51 40.59 -12.78
C LEU A 334 1.73 40.36 -11.90
N GLN A 335 2.27 41.44 -11.32
CA GLN A 335 3.38 41.35 -10.36
C GLN A 335 2.92 40.59 -9.10
N ASP A 336 1.80 40.99 -8.51
CA ASP A 336 1.23 40.38 -7.31
C ASP A 336 0.79 38.93 -7.58
N LEU A 337 0.17 38.62 -8.73
CA LEU A 337 -0.18 37.28 -9.14
C LEU A 337 1.05 36.36 -9.22
N ILE A 338 2.13 36.84 -9.80
CA ILE A 338 3.36 36.06 -9.96
C ILE A 338 4.08 35.90 -8.63
N THR A 339 4.23 36.95 -7.83
CA THR A 339 4.96 36.86 -6.55
C THR A 339 4.15 36.16 -5.47
N ASP A 340 2.95 36.63 -5.19
CA ASP A 340 2.17 36.24 -4.03
C ASP A 340 1.21 35.06 -4.36
N GLY A 341 0.79 34.96 -5.63
CA GLY A 341 -0.02 33.81 -6.08
C GLY A 341 0.83 32.62 -6.49
N ILE A 342 1.77 32.79 -7.40
CA ILE A 342 2.50 31.69 -8.05
C ILE A 342 3.75 31.29 -7.26
N ILE A 343 4.66 32.26 -7.01
CA ILE A 343 5.95 31.97 -6.37
C ILE A 343 5.74 31.53 -4.93
N ALA A 344 4.92 32.25 -4.19
CA ALA A 344 4.59 31.89 -2.81
C ALA A 344 3.89 30.50 -2.76
N GLY A 345 2.94 30.21 -3.68
CA GLY A 345 2.22 28.96 -3.73
C GLY A 345 3.07 27.76 -4.16
N VAL A 346 3.89 27.90 -5.21
CA VAL A 346 4.81 26.84 -5.66
C VAL A 346 5.97 26.70 -4.68
N GLY A 347 6.48 27.83 -4.19
CA GLY A 347 7.56 27.89 -3.21
C GLY A 347 7.25 27.07 -1.96
N SER A 348 6.04 27.24 -1.41
CA SER A 348 5.61 26.48 -0.23
C SER A 348 5.68 24.97 -0.43
N VAL A 349 5.46 24.45 -1.65
CA VAL A 349 5.62 23.01 -1.96
C VAL A 349 7.09 22.62 -2.09
N LEU A 350 7.87 23.43 -2.78
CA LEU A 350 9.27 23.15 -3.08
C LEU A 350 10.12 23.11 -1.80
N VAL A 351 9.80 23.98 -0.84
CA VAL A 351 10.44 24.02 0.49
C VAL A 351 10.34 22.70 1.24
N PHE A 352 9.25 21.93 1.07
CA PHE A 352 9.07 20.64 1.74
C PHE A 352 9.67 19.44 1.00
N ILE A 353 10.13 19.62 -0.25
CA ILE A 353 10.72 18.50 -1.03
C ILE A 353 11.88 17.82 -0.30
N PRO A 354 12.85 18.52 0.31
CA PRO A 354 13.95 17.88 1.00
C PRO A 354 13.50 16.98 2.14
N GLN A 355 12.55 17.43 2.97
CA GLN A 355 11.99 16.62 4.07
C GLN A 355 11.32 15.36 3.55
N ILE A 356 10.55 15.48 2.47
CA ILE A 356 9.83 14.38 1.85
C ILE A 356 10.80 13.36 1.22
N VAL A 357 11.88 13.81 0.58
CA VAL A 357 12.91 12.95 0.01
C VAL A 357 13.59 12.13 1.12
N VAL A 358 13.98 12.79 2.22
CA VAL A 358 14.60 12.11 3.37
C VAL A 358 13.63 11.09 3.99
N LEU A 359 12.37 11.44 4.16
CA LEU A 359 11.34 10.53 4.69
C LEU A 359 11.15 9.32 3.77
N PHE A 360 11.00 9.51 2.47
CA PHE A 360 10.87 8.40 1.52
C PHE A 360 12.11 7.52 1.45
N PHE A 361 13.29 8.10 1.63
CA PHE A 361 14.54 7.34 1.71
C PHE A 361 14.50 6.35 2.87
N PHE A 362 14.15 6.81 4.07
CA PHE A 362 14.07 5.94 5.25
C PHE A 362 12.93 4.92 5.16
N ILE A 363 11.77 5.30 4.63
CA ILE A 363 10.67 4.36 4.40
C ILE A 363 11.11 3.25 3.43
N SER A 364 11.77 3.61 2.33
CA SER A 364 12.30 2.63 1.37
C SER A 364 13.40 1.74 2.00
N LEU A 365 14.23 2.30 2.87
CA LEU A 365 15.24 1.56 3.62
C LEU A 365 14.61 0.51 4.54
N LEU A 366 13.57 0.88 5.30
CA LEU A 366 12.84 -0.03 6.18
C LEU A 366 12.12 -1.13 5.38
N GLU A 367 11.52 -0.78 4.26
CA GLU A 367 10.81 -1.70 3.37
C GLU A 367 11.78 -2.72 2.75
N ASP A 368 12.84 -2.24 2.10
CA ASP A 368 13.81 -3.09 1.40
C ASP A 368 14.67 -3.94 2.34
N SER A 369 14.87 -3.50 3.61
CA SER A 369 15.60 -4.28 4.62
C SER A 369 14.86 -5.52 5.12
N GLY A 370 13.53 -5.58 4.91
CA GLY A 370 12.66 -6.61 5.45
C GLY A 370 12.24 -6.39 6.91
N TYR A 371 12.57 -5.23 7.50
CA TYR A 371 12.20 -4.92 8.89
C TYR A 371 10.70 -4.69 9.06
N MET A 372 10.04 -4.12 8.04
CA MET A 372 8.59 -3.86 8.06
C MET A 372 7.74 -5.12 8.29
N ALA A 373 8.11 -6.26 7.69
CA ALA A 373 7.40 -7.52 7.89
C ALA A 373 7.43 -7.98 9.35
N ARG A 374 8.56 -7.76 10.06
CA ARG A 374 8.71 -8.14 11.48
C ARG A 374 7.83 -7.29 12.39
N ILE A 375 7.77 -6.00 12.11
CA ILE A 375 6.90 -5.10 12.87
C ILE A 375 5.42 -5.45 12.63
N ALA A 376 5.04 -5.80 11.40
CA ALA A 376 3.70 -6.28 11.11
C ALA A 376 3.34 -7.50 11.98
N VAL A 377 4.22 -8.50 12.04
CA VAL A 377 4.00 -9.70 12.88
C VAL A 377 3.97 -9.35 14.38
N LEU A 378 4.87 -8.47 14.84
CA LEU A 378 4.91 -8.07 16.26
C LEU A 378 3.62 -7.37 16.70
N MET A 379 3.02 -6.58 15.81
CA MET A 379 1.82 -5.79 16.09
C MET A 379 0.51 -6.49 15.71
N ASP A 380 0.57 -7.65 15.09
CA ASP A 380 -0.57 -8.35 14.53
C ASP A 380 -1.68 -8.58 15.57
N LYS A 381 -1.33 -9.19 16.70
CA LYS A 381 -2.30 -9.44 17.78
C LYS A 381 -2.99 -8.17 18.30
N THR A 382 -2.28 -7.03 18.27
CA THR A 382 -2.83 -5.74 18.71
C THR A 382 -3.79 -5.19 17.66
N MET A 383 -3.44 -5.31 16.39
CA MET A 383 -4.26 -4.85 15.27
C MET A 383 -5.49 -5.74 15.07
N GLU A 384 -5.37 -7.05 15.26
CA GLU A 384 -6.48 -7.99 15.20
C GLU A 384 -7.62 -7.63 16.17
N SER A 385 -7.30 -7.12 17.36
CA SER A 385 -8.30 -6.68 18.34
C SER A 385 -9.23 -5.56 17.84
N ILE A 386 -8.82 -4.81 16.82
CA ILE A 386 -9.60 -3.74 16.17
C ILE A 386 -10.06 -4.13 14.75
N GLY A 387 -9.87 -5.42 14.37
CA GLY A 387 -10.29 -5.98 13.09
C GLY A 387 -9.39 -5.61 11.91
N LEU A 388 -8.10 -5.38 12.16
CA LEU A 388 -7.07 -5.09 11.17
C LEU A 388 -5.91 -6.08 11.30
N SER A 389 -5.19 -6.34 10.21
CA SER A 389 -3.93 -7.10 10.27
C SER A 389 -2.75 -6.23 10.70
N GLY A 390 -1.68 -6.86 11.15
CA GLY A 390 -0.46 -6.17 11.54
C GLY A 390 0.16 -5.32 10.44
N LYS A 391 -0.12 -5.61 9.15
CA LYS A 391 0.31 -4.77 8.02
C LYS A 391 -0.29 -3.36 8.08
N SER A 392 -1.47 -3.18 8.65
CA SER A 392 -2.15 -1.89 8.81
C SER A 392 -1.44 -0.94 9.78
N PHE A 393 -0.64 -1.49 10.72
CA PHE A 393 0.13 -0.71 11.67
C PHE A 393 1.18 0.19 11.01
N ILE A 394 1.79 -0.29 9.92
CA ILE A 394 2.85 0.42 9.19
C ILE A 394 2.34 1.74 8.59
N PRO A 395 1.25 1.76 7.78
CA PRO A 395 0.63 3.00 7.33
C PRO A 395 0.27 3.96 8.48
N MET A 396 -0.27 3.46 9.59
CA MET A 396 -0.64 4.29 10.73
C MET A 396 0.57 5.03 11.32
N ILE A 397 1.70 4.35 11.52
CA ILE A 397 2.93 4.98 12.03
C ILE A 397 3.50 6.00 11.04
N ILE A 398 3.55 5.66 9.75
CA ILE A 398 4.00 6.60 8.72
C ILE A 398 3.13 7.86 8.70
N GLY A 399 1.84 7.74 9.05
CA GLY A 399 0.87 8.82 9.15
C GLY A 399 1.28 9.93 10.13
N PHE A 400 2.05 9.62 11.18
CA PHE A 400 2.60 10.64 12.08
C PHE A 400 3.62 11.57 11.40
N GLY A 401 4.30 11.10 10.37
CA GLY A 401 5.14 11.94 9.53
C GLY A 401 4.32 12.66 8.47
N CYS A 402 3.68 11.90 7.59
CA CYS A 402 2.86 12.43 6.49
C CYS A 402 1.79 11.41 6.05
N ASN A 403 0.56 11.88 5.89
CA ASN A 403 -0.57 11.02 5.50
C ASN A 403 -0.48 10.53 4.05
N VAL A 404 0.19 11.25 3.16
CA VAL A 404 0.35 10.84 1.74
C VAL A 404 1.14 9.53 1.62
N PRO A 405 2.39 9.41 2.13
CA PRO A 405 3.11 8.14 2.12
C PRO A 405 2.41 7.06 2.97
N SER A 406 1.70 7.42 4.03
CA SER A 406 0.87 6.51 4.82
C SER A 406 -0.15 5.78 3.95
N ILE A 407 -0.96 6.53 3.20
CA ILE A 407 -1.98 5.97 2.30
C ILE A 407 -1.33 5.16 1.16
N MET A 408 -0.19 5.60 0.65
CA MET A 408 0.55 4.83 -0.37
C MET A 408 1.09 3.51 0.20
N ALA A 409 1.51 3.48 1.46
CA ALA A 409 1.99 2.26 2.11
C ALA A 409 0.86 1.23 2.34
N ALA A 410 -0.39 1.67 2.42
CA ALA A 410 -1.55 0.78 2.55
C ALA A 410 -1.71 -0.20 1.36
N ARG A 411 -1.03 0.03 0.23
CA ARG A 411 -0.97 -0.92 -0.91
C ARG A 411 -0.41 -2.29 -0.53
N SER A 412 0.40 -2.37 0.53
CA SER A 412 0.96 -3.63 1.02
C SER A 412 -0.08 -4.54 1.70
N ILE A 413 -1.28 -4.01 1.95
CA ILE A 413 -2.40 -4.74 2.56
C ILE A 413 -3.17 -5.42 1.43
N GLU A 414 -3.23 -6.73 1.47
CA GLU A 414 -3.85 -7.56 0.43
C GLU A 414 -5.38 -7.50 0.51
N ASN A 415 -5.95 -7.59 1.72
CA ASN A 415 -7.38 -7.49 1.91
C ASN A 415 -7.90 -6.08 1.58
N GLU A 416 -8.78 -5.99 0.58
CA GLU A 416 -9.32 -4.71 0.10
C GLU A 416 -10.09 -3.93 1.18
N LYS A 417 -10.83 -4.65 2.04
CA LYS A 417 -11.62 -4.04 3.11
C LYS A 417 -10.70 -3.45 4.19
N GLU A 418 -9.70 -4.21 4.64
CA GLU A 418 -8.70 -3.72 5.59
C GLU A 418 -7.89 -2.56 5.02
N ARG A 419 -7.47 -2.66 3.75
CA ARG A 419 -6.78 -1.58 3.05
C ARG A 419 -7.62 -0.31 3.02
N LEU A 420 -8.91 -0.42 2.73
CA LEU A 420 -9.82 0.70 2.70
C LEU A 420 -10.01 1.33 4.09
N ILE A 421 -10.21 0.51 5.13
CA ILE A 421 -10.30 1.01 6.51
C ILE A 421 -9.02 1.76 6.88
N THR A 422 -7.86 1.16 6.60
CA THR A 422 -6.55 1.76 6.90
C THR A 422 -6.37 3.10 6.19
N ILE A 423 -6.74 3.20 4.90
CA ILE A 423 -6.73 4.45 4.14
C ILE A 423 -7.63 5.51 4.78
N LEU A 424 -8.81 5.11 5.24
CA LEU A 424 -9.76 6.03 5.84
C LEU A 424 -9.34 6.53 7.22
N ILE A 425 -8.73 5.71 8.06
CA ILE A 425 -8.30 6.10 9.41
C ILE A 425 -6.94 6.82 9.45
N ALA A 426 -6.09 6.64 8.43
CA ALA A 426 -4.77 7.27 8.34
C ALA A 426 -4.78 8.81 8.55
N PRO A 427 -5.76 9.57 8.07
CA PRO A 427 -5.81 11.03 8.29
C PRO A 427 -5.97 11.48 9.74
N PHE A 428 -6.42 10.62 10.65
CA PHE A 428 -6.50 10.93 12.08
C PHE A 428 -5.13 10.89 12.78
N MET A 429 -4.13 10.25 12.18
CA MET A 429 -2.76 10.33 12.65
C MET A 429 -2.26 11.77 12.49
N SER A 430 -1.77 12.36 13.58
CA SER A 430 -1.29 13.74 13.57
C SER A 430 0.00 13.85 12.77
N CYS A 431 -0.06 14.40 11.56
CA CYS A 431 1.14 14.59 10.73
C CYS A 431 1.97 15.79 11.21
N SER A 432 3.25 15.82 10.82
CA SER A 432 4.21 16.87 11.20
C SER A 432 3.78 18.30 10.79
N ALA A 433 3.01 18.45 9.72
CA ALA A 433 2.51 19.73 9.26
C ALA A 433 1.53 20.43 10.26
N ARG A 434 0.99 19.69 11.23
CA ARG A 434 0.16 20.24 12.31
C ARG A 434 0.98 20.75 13.50
N LEU A 435 2.23 20.31 13.66
CA LEU A 435 3.08 20.64 14.80
C LEU A 435 3.29 22.16 14.97
N PRO A 436 3.55 22.96 13.92
CA PRO A 436 3.69 24.41 14.08
C PRO A 436 2.45 25.05 14.74
N VAL A 437 1.25 24.64 14.33
CA VAL A 437 -0.01 25.16 14.91
C VAL A 437 -0.09 24.78 16.40
N TYR A 438 0.22 23.53 16.75
CA TYR A 438 0.25 23.12 18.15
C TYR A 438 1.29 23.91 18.95
N ALA A 439 2.49 24.08 18.41
CA ALA A 439 3.56 24.83 19.06
C ALA A 439 3.15 26.29 19.36
N LEU A 440 2.47 26.96 18.41
CA LEU A 440 1.97 28.31 18.59
C LEU A 440 0.94 28.38 19.72
N PHE A 441 -0.13 27.60 19.64
CA PHE A 441 -1.23 27.66 20.64
C PHE A 441 -0.80 27.16 22.01
N VAL A 442 -0.02 26.09 22.08
CA VAL A 442 0.51 25.53 23.33
C VAL A 442 1.51 26.49 23.97
N GLY A 443 2.37 27.12 23.18
CA GLY A 443 3.32 28.13 23.66
C GLY A 443 2.66 29.38 24.24
N VAL A 444 1.48 29.73 23.73
CA VAL A 444 0.69 30.88 24.20
C VAL A 444 -0.09 30.56 25.48
N PHE A 445 -0.83 29.44 25.51
CA PHE A 445 -1.81 29.15 26.53
C PHE A 445 -1.39 28.12 27.59
N PHE A 446 -0.41 27.24 27.28
CA PHE A 446 -0.07 26.07 28.11
C PHE A 446 1.44 25.97 28.40
N LYS A 447 2.09 27.06 28.74
CA LYS A 447 3.54 27.17 28.91
C LYS A 447 4.16 26.11 29.84
N GLU A 448 3.45 25.74 30.92
CA GLU A 448 3.96 24.75 31.89
C GLU A 448 3.74 23.29 31.49
N TYR A 449 2.76 23.01 30.60
CA TYR A 449 2.34 21.64 30.25
C TYR A 449 2.44 21.34 28.75
N GLN A 450 3.37 22.02 28.04
CA GLN A 450 3.46 21.96 26.58
C GLN A 450 3.52 20.54 26.03
N SER A 451 4.45 19.71 26.52
CA SER A 451 4.62 18.34 26.06
C SER A 451 3.41 17.44 26.36
N LEU A 452 2.74 17.65 27.50
CA LEU A 452 1.60 16.87 27.90
C LEU A 452 0.38 17.19 27.03
N ILE A 453 0.14 18.46 26.70
CA ILE A 453 -0.92 18.90 25.81
C ILE A 453 -0.72 18.35 24.39
N VAL A 454 0.50 18.45 23.86
CA VAL A 454 0.81 17.87 22.54
C VAL A 454 0.60 16.35 22.57
N LEU A 455 1.10 15.65 23.59
CA LEU A 455 0.91 14.20 23.75
C LEU A 455 -0.59 13.85 23.80
N SER A 456 -1.42 14.63 24.52
CA SER A 456 -2.86 14.39 24.58
C SER A 456 -3.53 14.46 23.21
N LEU A 457 -3.13 15.40 22.34
CA LEU A 457 -3.63 15.50 20.97
C LEU A 457 -3.26 14.26 20.13
N TYR A 458 -2.02 13.77 20.26
CA TYR A 458 -1.62 12.53 19.58
C TYR A 458 -2.44 11.33 20.06
N LEU A 459 -2.66 11.22 21.38
CA LEU A 459 -3.46 10.14 21.95
C LEU A 459 -4.94 10.22 21.50
N ILE A 460 -5.52 11.43 21.42
CA ILE A 460 -6.87 11.63 20.88
C ILE A 460 -6.94 11.14 19.43
N GLY A 461 -5.98 11.52 18.58
CA GLY A 461 -5.94 11.06 17.19
C GLY A 461 -5.90 9.54 17.06
N ILE A 462 -5.03 8.87 17.84
CA ILE A 462 -4.94 7.41 17.88
C ILE A 462 -6.28 6.81 18.37
N LEU A 463 -6.82 7.30 19.47
CA LEU A 463 -8.07 6.79 20.03
C LEU A 463 -9.22 6.86 19.02
N ILE A 464 -9.36 8.00 18.35
CA ILE A 464 -10.39 8.19 17.31
C ILE A 464 -10.18 7.27 16.13
N ALA A 465 -8.93 7.09 15.67
CA ALA A 465 -8.62 6.14 14.61
C ALA A 465 -9.01 4.71 14.97
N LEU A 466 -8.72 4.27 16.19
CA LEU A 466 -9.09 2.93 16.69
C LEU A 466 -10.62 2.77 16.79
N LEU A 467 -11.33 3.78 17.33
CA LEU A 467 -12.79 3.76 17.41
C LEU A 467 -13.45 3.71 16.03
N VAL A 468 -12.98 4.53 15.10
CA VAL A 468 -13.49 4.55 13.72
C VAL A 468 -13.19 3.24 13.00
N SER A 469 -12.00 2.68 13.20
CA SER A 469 -11.63 1.36 12.64
C SER A 469 -12.60 0.28 13.11
N THR A 470 -12.80 0.17 14.42
CA THR A 470 -13.70 -0.81 15.03
C THR A 470 -15.14 -0.62 14.55
N PHE A 471 -15.60 0.63 14.47
CA PHE A 471 -16.94 0.95 13.96
C PHE A 471 -17.08 0.55 12.47
N MET A 472 -16.14 0.93 11.63
CA MET A 472 -16.19 0.59 10.21
C MET A 472 -16.12 -0.92 9.97
N ASN A 473 -15.26 -1.63 10.70
CA ASN A 473 -15.16 -3.08 10.59
C ASN A 473 -16.47 -3.79 10.98
N LYS A 474 -17.06 -3.39 12.11
CA LYS A 474 -18.25 -4.06 12.64
C LYS A 474 -19.54 -3.74 11.88
N PHE A 475 -19.72 -2.50 11.44
CA PHE A 475 -21.02 -2.01 10.93
C PHE A 475 -21.06 -1.78 9.43
N ILE A 476 -19.95 -1.42 8.78
CA ILE A 476 -19.96 -0.98 7.39
C ILE A 476 -19.36 -2.05 6.46
N LEU A 477 -18.22 -2.61 6.79
CA LEU A 477 -17.46 -3.45 5.87
C LEU A 477 -17.49 -4.93 6.21
N LYS A 478 -17.96 -5.32 7.41
CA LYS A 478 -18.03 -6.70 7.92
C LYS A 478 -16.87 -7.55 7.39
N ASN A 479 -15.72 -7.42 8.01
CA ASN A 479 -14.52 -8.14 7.58
C ASN A 479 -14.70 -9.64 7.85
N GLU A 480 -14.33 -10.47 6.90
CA GLU A 480 -14.19 -11.91 7.12
C GLU A 480 -12.82 -12.12 7.76
N ASP A 481 -12.72 -13.00 8.74
CA ASP A 481 -11.45 -13.29 9.41
C ASP A 481 -10.43 -13.77 8.37
N SER A 482 -9.49 -12.92 8.03
CA SER A 482 -8.40 -13.29 7.13
C SER A 482 -7.30 -13.93 7.95
N VAL A 483 -6.95 -15.16 7.60
CA VAL A 483 -5.77 -15.82 8.18
C VAL A 483 -4.52 -15.07 7.72
N PHE A 484 -3.91 -14.33 8.66
CA PHE A 484 -2.73 -13.53 8.38
C PHE A 484 -1.48 -14.41 8.37
N ILE A 485 -1.03 -14.81 7.19
CA ILE A 485 0.24 -15.52 7.00
C ILE A 485 1.26 -14.53 6.46
N VAL A 486 2.18 -14.06 7.30
CA VAL A 486 3.31 -13.21 6.87
C VAL A 486 4.57 -14.03 6.77
N GLU A 487 5.15 -14.01 5.59
CA GLU A 487 6.52 -14.46 5.44
C GLU A 487 7.48 -13.39 5.93
N LEU A 488 8.42 -13.85 6.77
CA LEU A 488 9.54 -13.02 7.17
C LEU A 488 10.65 -13.11 6.10
N PRO A 489 10.79 -12.10 5.23
CA PRO A 489 11.88 -12.08 4.28
C PRO A 489 13.22 -12.03 5.04
N THR A 490 14.27 -12.64 4.50
CA THR A 490 15.61 -12.51 5.09
C THR A 490 16.04 -11.04 5.12
N TYR A 491 16.80 -10.64 6.18
CA TYR A 491 17.36 -9.29 6.21
C TYR A 491 18.30 -9.08 5.02
N ARG A 492 18.10 -7.95 4.36
CA ARG A 492 18.92 -7.56 3.21
C ARG A 492 19.46 -6.16 3.44
N VAL A 493 20.74 -5.96 3.13
CA VAL A 493 21.30 -4.63 3.03
C VAL A 493 20.91 -4.08 1.65
N PRO A 494 20.04 -3.07 1.57
CA PRO A 494 19.59 -2.55 0.28
C PRO A 494 20.76 -1.87 -0.46
N SER A 495 20.82 -1.99 -1.79
CA SER A 495 21.80 -1.23 -2.54
C SER A 495 21.42 0.26 -2.60
N ILE A 496 22.38 1.14 -2.38
CA ILE A 496 22.17 2.61 -2.41
C ILE A 496 21.54 3.06 -3.73
N ARG A 497 21.91 2.43 -4.84
CA ARG A 497 21.34 2.72 -6.16
C ARG A 497 19.84 2.42 -6.24
N THR A 498 19.42 1.29 -5.66
CA THR A 498 18.00 0.89 -5.63
C THR A 498 17.20 1.80 -4.70
N LEU A 499 17.73 2.10 -3.51
CA LEU A 499 17.13 3.03 -2.56
C LEU A 499 16.92 4.41 -3.18
N TRP A 500 17.94 4.97 -3.82
CA TRP A 500 17.85 6.28 -4.44
C TRP A 500 16.81 6.31 -5.57
N ARG A 501 16.77 5.27 -6.40
CA ARG A 501 15.78 5.16 -7.48
C ARG A 501 14.35 5.08 -6.93
N SER A 502 14.12 4.21 -5.93
CA SER A 502 12.81 4.08 -5.28
C SER A 502 12.37 5.39 -4.62
N THR A 503 13.28 6.03 -3.89
CA THR A 503 13.06 7.34 -3.26
C THR A 503 12.69 8.40 -4.29
N TRP A 504 13.45 8.50 -5.37
CA TRP A 504 13.21 9.49 -6.43
C TRP A 504 11.87 9.28 -7.16
N GLU A 505 11.52 8.04 -7.46
CA GLU A 505 10.23 7.71 -8.09
C GLU A 505 9.05 8.09 -7.19
N LYS A 506 9.15 7.79 -5.88
CA LYS A 506 8.13 8.18 -4.88
C LYS A 506 8.05 9.71 -4.73
N ALA A 507 9.19 10.39 -4.60
CA ALA A 507 9.25 11.85 -4.47
C ALA A 507 8.74 12.57 -5.73
N LYS A 508 9.16 12.15 -6.93
CA LYS A 508 8.66 12.69 -8.20
C LYS A 508 7.14 12.52 -8.34
N GLY A 509 6.63 11.35 -7.92
CA GLY A 509 5.19 11.08 -7.90
C GLY A 509 4.43 12.03 -6.97
N PHE A 510 5.00 12.33 -5.79
CA PHE A 510 4.45 13.29 -4.84
C PHE A 510 4.45 14.71 -5.42
N VAL A 511 5.61 15.21 -5.88
CA VAL A 511 5.76 16.57 -6.41
C VAL A 511 4.82 16.84 -7.57
N LYS A 512 4.70 15.90 -8.51
CA LYS A 512 3.78 16.04 -9.66
C LYS A 512 2.33 16.16 -9.21
N LYS A 513 1.90 15.41 -8.19
CA LYS A 513 0.51 15.41 -7.73
C LYS A 513 0.23 16.59 -6.79
N ALA A 514 0.99 16.69 -5.69
CA ALA A 514 0.81 17.72 -4.69
C ALA A 514 1.05 19.10 -5.28
N GLY A 515 2.12 19.27 -6.08
CA GLY A 515 2.45 20.54 -6.72
C GLY A 515 1.31 21.09 -7.59
N THR A 516 0.67 20.24 -8.41
CA THR A 516 -0.44 20.70 -9.27
C THR A 516 -1.64 21.19 -8.46
N PHE A 517 -2.05 20.42 -7.42
CA PHE A 517 -3.23 20.78 -6.63
C PHE A 517 -2.96 21.97 -5.70
N ILE A 518 -1.76 22.05 -5.10
CA ILE A 518 -1.42 23.17 -4.21
C ILE A 518 -1.21 24.43 -5.03
N PHE A 519 -0.56 24.36 -6.20
CA PHE A 519 -0.45 25.49 -7.12
C PHE A 519 -1.83 26.07 -7.50
N GLY A 520 -2.74 25.21 -7.99
CA GLY A 520 -4.09 25.67 -8.34
C GLY A 520 -4.83 26.26 -7.14
N GLY A 521 -4.70 25.62 -5.98
CA GLY A 521 -5.33 26.08 -4.74
C GLY A 521 -4.75 27.39 -4.22
N SER A 522 -3.44 27.60 -4.28
CA SER A 522 -2.82 28.85 -3.83
C SER A 522 -3.20 30.05 -4.70
N VAL A 523 -3.30 29.85 -6.02
CA VAL A 523 -3.82 30.89 -6.93
C VAL A 523 -5.27 31.23 -6.60
N VAL A 524 -6.10 30.25 -6.30
CA VAL A 524 -7.51 30.49 -5.89
C VAL A 524 -7.58 31.24 -4.55
N ILE A 525 -6.76 30.87 -3.56
CA ILE A 525 -6.73 31.58 -2.26
C ILE A 525 -6.24 33.00 -2.44
N TRP A 526 -5.18 33.18 -3.21
CA TRP A 526 -4.69 34.52 -3.54
C TRP A 526 -5.80 35.37 -4.19
N ALA A 527 -6.49 34.83 -5.18
CA ALA A 527 -7.60 35.53 -5.83
C ALA A 527 -8.73 35.87 -4.83
N LEU A 528 -9.09 34.98 -3.93
CA LEU A 528 -10.10 35.22 -2.89
C LEU A 528 -9.68 36.26 -1.86
N THR A 529 -8.38 36.46 -1.61
CA THR A 529 -7.83 37.48 -0.72
C THR A 529 -7.63 38.81 -1.42
N TYR A 530 -7.26 38.76 -2.70
CA TYR A 530 -6.95 39.95 -3.51
C TYR A 530 -8.22 40.66 -4.07
N MET A 531 -9.28 39.88 -4.31
CA MET A 531 -10.53 40.32 -4.91
C MET A 531 -11.65 40.44 -3.89
N GLY A 532 -12.56 41.36 -4.12
CA GLY A 532 -13.79 41.54 -3.34
C GLY A 532 -14.93 42.13 -4.17
N PRO A 533 -16.13 42.29 -3.60
CA PRO A 533 -17.28 42.84 -4.31
C PRO A 533 -17.03 44.26 -4.89
N ASN A 534 -16.06 45.00 -4.32
CA ASN A 534 -15.73 46.37 -4.73
C ASN A 534 -14.60 46.44 -5.75
N GLY A 535 -14.05 45.32 -6.24
CA GLY A 535 -13.00 45.28 -7.25
C GLY A 535 -11.77 44.51 -6.85
N PHE A 536 -10.60 44.89 -7.37
CA PHE A 536 -9.31 44.26 -7.12
C PHE A 536 -8.52 45.06 -6.08
N ASP A 537 -7.51 44.44 -5.44
CA ASP A 537 -6.64 45.05 -4.43
C ASP A 537 -7.44 45.67 -3.27
N VAL A 538 -8.39 44.89 -2.75
CA VAL A 538 -9.25 45.31 -1.66
C VAL A 538 -8.59 45.03 -0.31
N LYS A 539 -8.95 45.80 0.72
CA LYS A 539 -8.57 45.48 2.09
C LYS A 539 -9.14 44.11 2.48
N ILE A 540 -8.41 43.35 3.28
CA ILE A 540 -8.77 41.98 3.68
C ILE A 540 -10.21 41.88 4.22
N ASN A 541 -10.67 42.89 4.94
CA ASN A 541 -12.04 42.96 5.47
C ASN A 541 -13.13 43.17 4.41
N GLN A 542 -12.76 43.38 3.15
CA GLN A 542 -13.66 43.56 2.01
C GLN A 542 -13.44 42.48 0.93
N SER A 543 -12.57 41.50 1.21
CA SER A 543 -12.23 40.41 0.30
C SER A 543 -13.29 39.31 0.27
N PHE A 544 -13.31 38.51 -0.78
CA PHE A 544 -14.15 37.31 -0.82
C PHE A 544 -13.78 36.31 0.27
N MET A 545 -12.51 36.29 0.72
CA MET A 545 -12.08 35.44 1.85
C MET A 545 -12.77 35.85 3.16
N HIS A 546 -12.97 37.16 3.41
CA HIS A 546 -13.73 37.66 4.55
C HIS A 546 -15.19 37.19 4.51
N ILE A 547 -15.86 37.32 3.35
CA ILE A 547 -17.25 36.88 3.19
C ILE A 547 -17.40 35.38 3.46
N LEU A 548 -16.49 34.58 2.93
CA LEU A 548 -16.45 33.13 3.21
C LEU A 548 -16.23 32.86 4.70
N GLY A 549 -15.31 33.59 5.34
CA GLY A 549 -15.07 33.49 6.78
C GLY A 549 -16.32 33.82 7.61
N GLU A 550 -17.09 34.86 7.24
CA GLU A 550 -18.36 35.21 7.89
C GLU A 550 -19.44 34.13 7.73
N VAL A 551 -19.47 33.44 6.59
CA VAL A 551 -20.40 32.28 6.40
C VAL A 551 -20.02 31.11 7.31
N PHE A 552 -18.72 30.85 7.51
CA PHE A 552 -18.27 29.77 8.39
C PHE A 552 -18.31 30.11 9.86
N ALA A 553 -18.19 31.40 10.24
CA ALA A 553 -18.17 31.84 11.64
C ALA A 553 -19.34 31.33 12.48
N PRO A 554 -20.63 31.43 12.05
CA PRO A 554 -21.74 30.91 12.84
C PRO A 554 -21.75 29.40 13.00
N ILE A 555 -21.18 28.67 12.01
CA ILE A 555 -21.08 27.19 12.05
C ILE A 555 -20.07 26.76 13.11
N ILE A 556 -18.95 27.50 13.25
CA ILE A 556 -17.88 27.16 14.19
C ILE A 556 -18.03 27.87 15.55
N ALA A 557 -18.95 28.82 15.68
CA ALA A 557 -19.22 29.53 16.94
C ALA A 557 -19.55 28.60 18.11
N PRO A 558 -20.36 27.53 17.95
CA PRO A 558 -20.63 26.58 19.02
C PRO A 558 -19.40 25.81 19.51
N LEU A 559 -18.31 25.80 18.72
CA LEU A 559 -17.03 25.16 19.04
C LEU A 559 -16.11 26.04 19.88
N GLY A 560 -16.47 27.32 20.10
CA GLY A 560 -15.71 28.26 20.91
C GLY A 560 -14.71 29.16 20.16
N PHE A 561 -14.67 29.13 18.83
CA PHE A 561 -13.78 29.96 18.02
C PHE A 561 -14.51 30.56 16.79
N GLY A 562 -15.71 31.07 17.00
CA GLY A 562 -16.62 31.63 15.98
C GLY A 562 -16.22 32.98 15.41
N THR A 563 -14.94 33.21 15.13
CA THR A 563 -14.47 34.42 14.44
C THR A 563 -14.36 34.18 12.94
N TRP A 564 -14.64 35.19 12.12
CA TRP A 564 -14.50 35.07 10.66
C TRP A 564 -13.06 34.71 10.25
N GLN A 565 -12.06 35.23 10.99
CA GLN A 565 -10.65 34.92 10.75
C GLN A 565 -10.36 33.45 10.99
N ALA A 566 -10.86 32.85 12.09
CA ALA A 566 -10.70 31.41 12.35
C ALA A 566 -11.37 30.59 11.25
N GLY A 567 -12.59 30.96 10.81
CA GLY A 567 -13.30 30.30 9.72
C GLY A 567 -12.55 30.40 8.39
N ALA A 568 -12.08 31.60 8.04
CA ALA A 568 -11.31 31.84 6.83
C ALA A 568 -9.99 31.05 6.82
N THR A 569 -9.31 30.88 7.95
CA THR A 569 -8.05 30.13 8.06
C THR A 569 -8.20 28.63 7.77
N LEU A 570 -9.38 28.04 8.01
CA LEU A 570 -9.61 26.62 7.74
C LEU A 570 -9.59 26.31 6.25
N ILE A 571 -9.85 27.28 5.37
CA ILE A 571 -9.87 27.10 3.90
C ILE A 571 -8.45 26.84 3.36
N PRO A 572 -7.45 27.74 3.57
CA PRO A 572 -6.06 27.42 3.21
C PRO A 572 -5.50 26.22 3.97
N GLY A 573 -5.92 25.99 5.23
CA GLY A 573 -5.58 24.80 5.98
C GLY A 573 -6.06 23.47 5.38
N PHE A 574 -7.05 23.49 4.50
CA PHE A 574 -7.42 22.32 3.69
C PHE A 574 -6.40 22.07 2.57
N LEU A 575 -5.85 23.08 1.97
CA LEU A 575 -4.80 22.90 0.96
C LEU A 575 -3.52 22.31 1.59
N ALA A 576 -3.03 23.00 2.62
CA ALA A 576 -1.82 22.60 3.34
C ALA A 576 -1.93 23.06 4.81
N LYS A 577 -1.67 22.14 5.73
CA LYS A 577 -1.86 22.39 7.16
C LYS A 577 -0.90 23.41 7.74
N GLU A 578 0.29 23.47 7.21
CA GLU A 578 1.34 24.44 7.56
C GLU A 578 0.97 25.88 7.24
N VAL A 579 0.13 26.10 6.22
CA VAL A 579 -0.30 27.44 5.79
C VAL A 579 -1.27 28.09 6.78
N ILE A 580 -1.81 27.35 7.76
CA ILE A 580 -2.72 27.88 8.78
C ILE A 580 -2.11 29.05 9.52
N ILE A 581 -0.85 28.96 9.96
CA ILE A 581 -0.19 30.04 10.74
C ILE A 581 0.03 31.28 9.91
N SER A 582 0.61 31.13 8.73
CA SER A 582 0.83 32.26 7.82
C SER A 582 -0.47 32.91 7.40
N SER A 583 -1.53 32.14 7.16
CA SER A 583 -2.87 32.67 6.89
C SER A 583 -3.44 33.42 8.11
N MET A 584 -3.26 32.89 9.32
CA MET A 584 -3.66 33.61 10.54
C MET A 584 -2.91 34.93 10.68
N ALA A 585 -1.59 34.96 10.46
CA ALA A 585 -0.80 36.18 10.53
C ALA A 585 -1.31 37.24 9.54
N ILE A 586 -1.60 36.87 8.31
CA ILE A 586 -2.18 37.73 7.29
C ILE A 586 -3.57 38.23 7.66
N LEU A 587 -4.48 37.31 8.03
CA LEU A 587 -5.90 37.64 8.33
C LEU A 587 -6.08 38.50 9.59
N TYR A 588 -5.17 38.37 10.56
CA TYR A 588 -5.14 39.20 11.74
C TYR A 588 -4.31 40.48 11.55
N SER A 589 -3.76 40.71 10.35
CA SER A 589 -2.95 41.91 9.98
C SER A 589 -1.80 42.17 10.96
N SER A 590 -1.12 41.11 11.39
CA SER A 590 -0.04 41.19 12.38
C SER A 590 1.21 40.46 11.92
N ASN A 591 2.39 40.95 12.27
CA ASN A 591 3.62 40.21 12.15
C ASN A 591 3.60 39.02 13.11
N GLU A 592 4.43 38.00 12.89
CA GLU A 592 4.44 36.76 13.72
C GLU A 592 4.50 37.06 15.24
N ASN A 593 5.29 38.09 15.66
CA ASN A 593 5.36 38.52 17.06
C ASN A 593 4.06 39.22 17.53
N GLY A 594 3.30 39.87 16.66
CA GLY A 594 2.00 40.46 16.95
C GLY A 594 0.87 39.41 17.04
N LEU A 595 1.00 38.33 16.27
CA LEU A 595 0.01 37.25 16.22
C LEU A 595 -0.21 36.61 17.59
N VAL A 596 0.86 36.41 18.37
CA VAL A 596 0.79 35.87 19.75
C VAL A 596 -0.14 36.71 20.63
N ASN A 597 -0.01 38.02 20.60
CA ASN A 597 -0.83 38.94 21.38
C ASN A 597 -2.32 38.90 20.93
N VAL A 598 -2.54 38.87 19.60
CA VAL A 598 -3.90 38.83 19.06
C VAL A 598 -4.58 37.51 19.43
N ILE A 599 -3.88 36.35 19.32
CA ILE A 599 -4.41 35.05 19.71
C ILE A 599 -4.78 35.02 21.22
N GLN A 600 -3.95 35.62 22.10
CA GLN A 600 -4.25 35.69 23.54
C GLN A 600 -5.55 36.44 23.84
N HIS A 601 -5.91 37.43 23.03
CA HIS A 601 -7.16 38.19 23.21
C HIS A 601 -8.37 37.52 22.54
N GLN A 602 -8.17 36.77 21.49
CA GLN A 602 -9.24 36.18 20.69
C GLN A 602 -9.65 34.78 21.16
N PHE A 603 -8.74 34.03 21.78
CA PHE A 603 -8.96 32.67 22.24
C PHE A 603 -8.86 32.57 23.78
N THR A 604 -9.66 31.72 24.36
CA THR A 604 -9.47 31.22 25.75
C THR A 604 -8.65 29.92 25.71
N PRO A 605 -8.04 29.48 26.81
CA PRO A 605 -7.35 28.19 26.84
C PRO A 605 -8.21 27.01 26.36
N ILE A 606 -9.51 27.01 26.70
CA ILE A 606 -10.47 25.98 26.30
C ILE A 606 -10.72 26.06 24.78
N SER A 607 -10.99 27.25 24.25
CA SER A 607 -11.24 27.42 22.83
C SER A 607 -9.99 27.17 21.99
N ALA A 608 -8.80 27.47 22.51
CA ALA A 608 -7.51 27.14 21.88
C ALA A 608 -7.30 25.62 21.77
N TYR A 609 -7.60 24.89 22.84
CA TYR A 609 -7.53 23.43 22.81
C TYR A 609 -8.61 22.81 21.90
N ALA A 610 -9.83 23.35 21.91
CA ALA A 610 -10.91 22.97 20.99
C ALA A 610 -10.49 23.18 19.52
N PHE A 611 -9.87 24.31 19.21
CA PHE A 611 -9.35 24.59 17.87
C PHE A 611 -8.26 23.60 17.44
N MET A 612 -7.35 23.23 18.34
CA MET A 612 -6.33 22.21 18.06
C MET A 612 -6.94 20.83 17.83
N ILE A 613 -7.97 20.40 18.60
CA ILE A 613 -8.73 19.16 18.35
C ILE A 613 -9.39 19.21 16.97
N PHE A 614 -10.01 20.34 16.62
CA PHE A 614 -10.65 20.49 15.32
C PHE A 614 -9.63 20.35 14.17
N ILE A 615 -8.49 21.03 14.27
CA ILE A 615 -7.40 20.94 13.26
C ILE A 615 -6.81 19.52 13.19
N LEU A 616 -6.78 18.80 14.30
CA LEU A 616 -6.34 17.40 14.33
C LEU A 616 -7.26 16.52 13.49
N LEU A 617 -8.56 16.67 13.64
CA LEU A 617 -9.55 15.70 13.14
C LEU A 617 -10.25 16.11 11.84
N TYR A 618 -10.25 17.42 11.47
CA TYR A 618 -10.96 17.87 10.29
C TYR A 618 -10.33 17.38 8.99
N VAL A 619 -10.91 17.76 7.85
CA VAL A 619 -10.55 17.29 6.51
C VAL A 619 -9.03 17.13 6.28
N PRO A 620 -8.58 16.02 5.71
CA PRO A 620 -7.17 15.86 5.33
C PRO A 620 -6.76 16.86 4.25
N CYS A 621 -5.46 17.15 4.12
CA CYS A 621 -4.96 18.08 3.10
C CYS A 621 -5.28 17.57 1.67
N ILE A 622 -5.37 18.48 0.71
CA ILE A 622 -5.77 18.18 -0.67
C ILE A 622 -4.89 17.09 -1.32
N SER A 623 -3.60 17.08 -1.02
CA SER A 623 -2.66 16.05 -1.50
C SER A 623 -3.03 14.66 -0.96
N THR A 624 -3.50 14.59 0.28
CA THR A 624 -4.01 13.36 0.90
C THR A 624 -5.29 12.90 0.21
N VAL A 625 -6.25 13.80 -0.02
CA VAL A 625 -7.51 13.50 -0.72
C VAL A 625 -7.25 12.99 -2.14
N ALA A 626 -6.35 13.64 -2.87
CA ALA A 626 -5.95 13.21 -4.22
C ALA A 626 -5.29 11.81 -4.20
N THR A 627 -4.54 11.50 -3.15
CA THR A 627 -3.94 10.16 -2.98
C THR A 627 -5.00 9.13 -2.65
N ILE A 628 -5.95 9.42 -1.73
CA ILE A 628 -7.10 8.55 -1.43
C ILE A 628 -7.87 8.24 -2.71
N ARG A 629 -8.16 9.27 -3.54
CA ARG A 629 -8.87 9.07 -4.83
C ARG A 629 -8.12 8.11 -5.75
N LYS A 630 -6.80 8.20 -5.78
CA LYS A 630 -5.98 7.31 -6.61
C LYS A 630 -5.94 5.89 -6.06
N GLU A 631 -5.80 5.71 -4.75
CA GLU A 631 -5.66 4.38 -4.13
C GLU A 631 -6.99 3.63 -4.03
N THR A 632 -8.10 4.36 -3.85
CA THR A 632 -9.44 3.74 -3.77
C THR A 632 -10.12 3.59 -5.13
N CYS A 633 -9.64 4.30 -6.17
CA CYS A 633 -10.26 4.40 -7.50
C CYS A 633 -11.76 4.74 -7.47
N SER A 634 -12.28 5.32 -6.37
CA SER A 634 -13.71 5.56 -6.12
C SER A 634 -13.99 6.97 -5.63
N TRP A 635 -14.88 7.69 -6.32
CA TRP A 635 -15.36 9.01 -5.86
C TRP A 635 -16.19 8.90 -4.58
N LYS A 636 -16.94 7.82 -4.42
CA LYS A 636 -17.76 7.57 -3.21
C LYS A 636 -16.87 7.54 -1.96
N TRP A 637 -15.83 6.71 -1.95
CA TRP A 637 -14.92 6.59 -0.82
C TRP A 637 -14.08 7.85 -0.60
N THR A 638 -13.72 8.55 -1.67
CA THR A 638 -13.03 9.85 -1.57
C THR A 638 -13.92 10.89 -0.88
N LEU A 639 -15.19 10.98 -1.26
CA LEU A 639 -16.13 11.91 -0.65
C LEU A 639 -16.39 11.56 0.83
N ILE A 640 -16.54 10.27 1.13
CA ILE A 640 -16.64 9.81 2.52
C ILE A 640 -15.41 10.24 3.31
N ALA A 641 -14.19 10.04 2.77
CA ALA A 641 -12.94 10.42 3.43
C ALA A 641 -12.77 11.94 3.67
N VAL A 642 -13.57 12.78 3.02
CA VAL A 642 -13.64 14.23 3.27
C VAL A 642 -14.71 14.56 4.31
N ILE A 643 -15.90 13.99 4.16
CA ILE A 643 -17.08 14.39 4.95
C ILE A 643 -17.01 13.83 6.37
N TYR A 644 -16.73 12.52 6.54
CA TYR A 644 -16.80 11.93 7.88
C TYR A 644 -15.76 12.49 8.88
N PRO A 645 -14.52 12.85 8.49
CA PRO A 645 -13.58 13.48 9.42
C PRO A 645 -14.07 14.86 9.87
N VAL A 646 -14.67 15.64 8.97
CA VAL A 646 -15.27 16.95 9.32
C VAL A 646 -16.39 16.77 10.34
N LEU A 647 -17.29 15.82 10.12
CA LEU A 647 -18.36 15.50 11.06
C LEU A 647 -17.82 15.02 12.42
N THR A 648 -16.82 14.13 12.38
CA THR A 648 -16.16 13.64 13.61
C THR A 648 -15.47 14.78 14.36
N ALA A 649 -14.74 15.64 13.65
CA ALA A 649 -14.09 16.81 14.22
C ALA A 649 -15.12 17.76 14.86
N TYR A 650 -16.20 18.05 14.15
CA TYR A 650 -17.26 18.94 14.65
C TYR A 650 -17.92 18.40 15.91
N ILE A 651 -18.36 17.14 15.88
CA ILE A 651 -19.06 16.51 17.01
C ILE A 651 -18.14 16.45 18.25
N LEU A 652 -16.91 15.97 18.08
CA LEU A 652 -15.99 15.80 19.20
C LEU A 652 -15.53 17.14 19.79
N THR A 653 -15.25 18.11 18.93
CA THR A 653 -14.88 19.46 19.39
C THR A 653 -16.05 20.15 20.11
N LEU A 654 -17.27 20.00 19.57
CA LEU A 654 -18.49 20.50 20.21
C LEU A 654 -18.69 19.90 21.61
N MET A 655 -18.60 18.55 21.68
CA MET A 655 -18.71 17.85 22.97
C MET A 655 -17.65 18.33 23.96
N PHE A 656 -16.40 18.40 23.52
CA PHE A 656 -15.31 18.88 24.38
C PHE A 656 -15.53 20.30 24.84
N TYR A 657 -15.87 21.23 23.96
CA TYR A 657 -16.05 22.65 24.32
C TYR A 657 -17.24 22.84 25.24
N GLN A 658 -18.40 22.26 24.93
CA GLN A 658 -19.62 22.40 25.75
C GLN A 658 -19.46 21.74 27.13
N VAL A 659 -18.86 20.56 27.21
CA VAL A 659 -18.57 19.90 28.49
C VAL A 659 -17.58 20.72 29.30
N SER A 660 -16.49 21.18 28.71
CA SER A 660 -15.51 22.00 29.43
C SER A 660 -16.09 23.31 29.93
N HIS A 661 -17.00 23.92 29.17
CA HIS A 661 -17.68 25.18 29.55
C HIS A 661 -18.68 24.97 30.72
N LEU A 662 -19.18 23.75 30.94
CA LEU A 662 -20.06 23.46 32.11
C LEU A 662 -19.28 23.39 33.42
N PHE A 663 -17.96 23.18 33.37
CA PHE A 663 -17.10 23.07 34.56
C PHE A 663 -16.28 24.33 34.86
N THR A 664 -16.34 25.33 33.98
CA THR A 664 -15.74 26.66 34.19
C THR A 664 -16.79 27.73 34.38
#